data_d2df028746eaecccceb3040a53bafc47
#
_entry.id   d2df028746eaecccceb3040a53bafc47
#
_cell.length_a   1.000
_cell.length_b   1.000
_cell.length_c   1.000
_cell.angle_alpha   90.00
_cell.angle_beta   90.00
_cell.angle_gamma   90.00
#
_symmetry.space_group_name_H-M   'P 1'
#
loop_
_entity.id
_entity.type
_entity.pdbx_description
1 polymer ?
#
loop_
_entity_poly.entity_id
_entity_poly.type
_entity_poly.pdbx_seq_one_letter_code
_entity_poly.pdbx_strand_id
1 'polypeptide(L)'
;MGKIIGIDLGTTNSCVAVMEGNEPVVITNSEGKRTTPSVIGFVDGGERKVGDPAKRQAITNPTRTVYSIKRFMGETYDRLANEVARVPYKVVKGDNNTPRVDIDGRLYTPQEISAIILQKMKKTAEDYLGQEVTDAVITVPAYFNDSQRQATKEAGEIAGLNVRRIVNEPTAAALAYGLDKSNKDMKIVVFDCGGGTHDVSVLELGDGVFEVKSTDGDTHLGGDDFDHRIIDWLVQEFKNDNAGADLSKDPMAMQRLKEAAEKAKIELSNTTSSEINLPYIMPVDGVPAHLVKTLTRAKFEQLVDDLVQRTIAPCRTALQNAGLSVGDIDEIILVGGSTRIPAIQAAVEKFFGKAPSKGVTPDEVVALGAAILGGVLTGVVKDVLLLDVTPLSLGIETMGGVMTKMIEANTTIPTKKAETFTTAVDNQPSVEIKVYQGERPMAQQNKLIGSFHLDGIMPARRGEPQIEVTFDIDANGILNVTAKDKATGKEQKIRIEASSGLSDEEIKRMKAEAEANAEADKKEAERIAKLNQADATIFQTEKQLAELGDKIPADKKAPIEEALKNLKAAYEKKDADACEAANQALMTAFQAASAEMYNAQAQAGPQPGADFTGGAQGGAQNGGNSNQGAAEDVDFEEVK
;
A
#
# COMPACT_ATOMS: atom_id res chain seq x y z
N MET A 1 4.10 -22.22 13.20
CA MET A 1 4.49 -21.39 12.05
C MET A 1 3.96 -20.00 12.29
N GLY A 2 4.77 -18.96 12.03
CA GLY A 2 4.32 -17.57 12.12
C GLY A 2 3.19 -17.29 11.14
N LYS A 3 2.30 -16.34 11.46
CA LYS A 3 1.24 -15.92 10.54
C LYS A 3 1.86 -15.16 9.37
N ILE A 4 1.37 -15.41 8.15
CA ILE A 4 1.69 -14.64 6.95
C ILE A 4 0.61 -13.55 6.80
N ILE A 5 1.03 -12.29 6.71
CA ILE A 5 0.10 -11.19 6.44
C ILE A 5 -0.03 -10.95 4.93
N GLY A 6 -1.21 -10.51 4.50
CA GLY A 6 -1.46 -10.04 3.14
C GLY A 6 -1.44 -8.52 3.12
N ILE A 7 -0.63 -7.94 2.22
CA ILE A 7 -0.52 -6.48 2.07
C ILE A 7 -0.89 -6.09 0.65
N ASP A 8 -1.90 -5.23 0.54
CA ASP A 8 -2.15 -4.44 -0.66
C ASP A 8 -1.33 -3.14 -0.55
N LEU A 9 -0.26 -3.05 -1.34
CA LEU A 9 0.59 -1.86 -1.43
C LEU A 9 0.06 -0.93 -2.54
N GLY A 10 -0.97 -0.17 -2.23
CA GLY A 10 -1.63 0.69 -3.20
C GLY A 10 -0.90 2.02 -3.44
N THR A 11 -1.15 2.64 -4.61
CA THR A 11 -0.59 3.95 -4.97
C THR A 11 -1.02 5.04 -4.00
N THR A 12 -2.30 5.06 -3.64
CA THR A 12 -2.91 6.09 -2.79
C THR A 12 -3.15 5.60 -1.37
N ASN A 13 -3.65 4.38 -1.21
CA ASN A 13 -3.92 3.74 0.08
C ASN A 13 -3.39 2.32 0.08
N SER A 14 -2.89 1.88 1.22
CA SER A 14 -2.47 0.50 1.48
C SER A 14 -3.38 -0.16 2.51
N CYS A 15 -3.51 -1.47 2.43
CA CYS A 15 -4.36 -2.27 3.30
C CYS A 15 -3.62 -3.53 3.76
N VAL A 16 -3.84 -3.96 4.99
CA VAL A 16 -3.26 -5.19 5.54
C VAL A 16 -4.34 -6.10 6.09
N ALA A 17 -4.21 -7.39 5.81
CA ALA A 17 -5.13 -8.42 6.27
C ALA A 17 -4.38 -9.67 6.75
N VAL A 18 -5.07 -10.51 7.51
CA VAL A 18 -4.54 -11.77 8.03
C VAL A 18 -5.63 -12.85 8.06
N MET A 19 -5.23 -14.11 8.03
CA MET A 19 -6.16 -15.23 8.27
C MET A 19 -6.41 -15.40 9.78
N GLU A 20 -7.67 -15.33 10.18
CA GLU A 20 -8.14 -15.72 11.50
C GLU A 20 -8.97 -17.01 11.38
N GLY A 21 -8.38 -18.14 11.80
CA GLY A 21 -8.96 -19.43 11.45
C GLY A 21 -9.03 -19.60 9.93
N ASN A 22 -10.22 -19.79 9.40
CA ASN A 22 -10.49 -19.97 7.96
C ASN A 22 -10.97 -18.68 7.26
N GLU A 23 -11.08 -17.57 7.97
CA GLU A 23 -11.59 -16.32 7.42
C GLU A 23 -10.48 -15.26 7.30
N PRO A 24 -10.41 -14.54 6.17
CA PRO A 24 -9.52 -13.40 6.03
C PRO A 24 -10.13 -12.17 6.71
N VAL A 25 -9.32 -11.45 7.47
CA VAL A 25 -9.75 -10.25 8.22
C VAL A 25 -8.84 -9.08 7.90
N VAL A 26 -9.44 -7.94 7.53
CA VAL A 26 -8.71 -6.68 7.37
C VAL A 26 -8.39 -6.10 8.75
N ILE A 27 -7.12 -5.75 8.96
CA ILE A 27 -6.64 -5.20 10.21
C ILE A 27 -6.85 -3.67 10.22
N THR A 28 -7.49 -3.18 11.28
CA THR A 28 -7.67 -1.74 11.51
C THR A 28 -6.37 -1.13 12.05
N ASN A 29 -5.97 0.01 11.49
CA ASN A 29 -4.75 0.72 11.91
C ASN A 29 -4.95 1.51 13.22
N SER A 30 -3.86 2.13 13.71
CA SER A 30 -3.87 2.94 14.94
C SER A 30 -4.80 4.16 14.89
N GLU A 31 -5.16 4.61 13.70
CA GLU A 31 -6.08 5.71 13.44
C GLU A 31 -7.56 5.25 13.34
N GLY A 32 -7.84 3.97 13.58
CA GLY A 32 -9.17 3.38 13.53
C GLY A 32 -9.70 3.13 12.11
N LYS A 33 -8.82 3.14 11.09
CA LYS A 33 -9.18 2.96 9.69
C LYS A 33 -8.72 1.59 9.18
N ARG A 34 -9.43 1.08 8.19
CA ARG A 34 -9.13 -0.21 7.53
C ARG A 34 -8.11 -0.07 6.40
N THR A 35 -7.89 1.15 5.91
CA THR A 35 -6.85 1.50 4.94
C THR A 35 -5.96 2.60 5.49
N THR A 36 -4.71 2.63 5.05
CA THR A 36 -3.71 3.62 5.44
C THR A 36 -3.25 4.38 4.20
N PRO A 37 -3.29 5.72 4.17
CA PRO A 37 -2.74 6.49 3.06
C PRO A 37 -1.27 6.13 2.81
N SER A 38 -0.91 5.89 1.55
CA SER A 38 0.47 5.62 1.11
C SER A 38 1.26 6.93 1.01
N VAL A 39 1.34 7.64 2.14
CA VAL A 39 1.94 8.97 2.26
C VAL A 39 2.97 8.97 3.38
N ILE A 40 4.15 9.53 3.11
CA ILE A 40 5.25 9.65 4.07
C ILE A 40 5.59 11.13 4.23
N GLY A 41 5.61 11.63 5.46
CA GLY A 41 6.04 12.96 5.81
C GLY A 41 7.38 12.93 6.55
N PHE A 42 8.34 13.71 6.06
CA PHE A 42 9.62 13.91 6.74
C PHE A 42 9.54 15.22 7.55
N VAL A 43 9.85 15.13 8.83
CA VAL A 43 9.85 16.29 9.74
C VAL A 43 11.26 16.57 10.25
N ASP A 44 11.44 17.72 10.91
CA ASP A 44 12.72 18.09 11.50
C ASP A 44 13.13 17.09 12.59
N GLY A 45 14.42 16.83 12.70
CA GLY A 45 14.96 15.85 13.65
C GLY A 45 14.99 14.41 13.14
N GLY A 46 14.60 14.14 11.86
CA GLY A 46 14.67 12.82 11.23
C GLY A 46 13.47 11.93 11.51
N GLU A 47 12.45 12.43 12.21
CA GLU A 47 11.19 11.73 12.41
C GLU A 47 10.45 11.56 11.08
N ARG A 48 9.76 10.43 10.93
CA ARG A 48 8.92 10.09 9.77
C ARG A 48 7.48 9.87 10.20
N LYS A 49 6.55 10.49 9.49
CA LYS A 49 5.12 10.25 9.64
C LYS A 49 4.62 9.41 8.48
N VAL A 50 3.71 8.49 8.72
CA VAL A 50 3.13 7.62 7.69
C VAL A 50 1.61 7.63 7.82
N GLY A 51 0.93 7.61 6.67
CA GLY A 51 -0.52 7.56 6.62
C GLY A 51 -1.19 8.91 6.88
N ASP A 52 -2.28 8.92 7.64
CA ASP A 52 -3.05 10.14 7.93
C ASP A 52 -2.23 11.27 8.57
N PRO A 53 -1.32 11.01 9.51
CA PRO A 53 -0.44 12.05 10.06
C PRO A 53 0.43 12.72 8.98
N ALA A 54 0.96 11.94 8.03
CA ALA A 54 1.73 12.45 6.91
C ALA A 54 0.84 13.23 5.92
N LYS A 55 -0.35 12.74 5.62
CA LYS A 55 -1.31 13.41 4.74
C LYS A 55 -1.71 14.77 5.30
N ARG A 56 -1.91 14.89 6.61
CA ARG A 56 -2.25 16.18 7.25
C ARG A 56 -1.14 17.23 7.16
N GLN A 57 0.13 16.84 7.16
CA GLN A 57 1.23 17.80 7.02
C GLN A 57 1.50 18.23 5.57
N ALA A 58 0.94 17.55 4.58
CA ALA A 58 1.22 17.80 3.16
C ALA A 58 0.94 19.24 2.74
N ILE A 59 -0.08 19.89 3.30
CA ILE A 59 -0.40 21.29 3.03
C ILE A 59 0.71 22.23 3.49
N THR A 60 1.23 22.03 4.70
CA THR A 60 2.24 22.91 5.31
C THR A 60 3.66 22.54 4.95
N ASN A 61 3.90 21.31 4.50
CA ASN A 61 5.20 20.78 4.18
C ASN A 61 5.17 19.90 2.91
N PRO A 62 4.72 20.45 1.76
CA PRO A 62 4.51 19.67 0.54
C PRO A 62 5.80 19.10 -0.05
N THR A 63 6.92 19.82 0.03
CA THR A 63 8.21 19.40 -0.55
C THR A 63 8.89 18.26 0.23
N ARG A 64 8.44 17.99 1.46
CA ARG A 64 8.93 16.91 2.34
C ARG A 64 7.84 15.87 2.63
N THR A 65 6.78 15.85 1.83
CA THR A 65 5.70 14.87 1.92
C THR A 65 5.60 14.09 0.62
N VAL A 66 5.93 12.81 0.68
CA VAL A 66 6.01 11.92 -0.48
C VAL A 66 4.74 11.09 -0.57
N TYR A 67 4.13 11.06 -1.75
CA TYR A 67 2.96 10.25 -2.09
C TYR A 67 3.06 9.75 -3.54
N SER A 68 2.20 8.84 -3.94
CA SER A 68 2.16 8.21 -5.27
C SER A 68 3.51 7.61 -5.71
N ILE A 69 4.34 7.19 -4.77
CA ILE A 69 5.69 6.67 -5.04
C ILE A 69 5.67 5.39 -5.89
N LYS A 70 4.58 4.64 -5.86
CA LYS A 70 4.40 3.42 -6.67
C LYS A 70 4.54 3.70 -8.17
N ARG A 71 4.24 4.92 -8.64
CA ARG A 71 4.40 5.34 -10.05
C ARG A 71 5.87 5.46 -10.48
N PHE A 72 6.79 5.53 -9.53
CA PHE A 72 8.24 5.60 -9.78
C PHE A 72 8.93 4.24 -9.63
N MET A 73 8.22 3.24 -9.12
CA MET A 73 8.76 1.93 -8.78
C MET A 73 9.22 1.17 -10.03
N GLY A 74 10.49 0.77 -10.07
CA GLY A 74 11.06 -0.02 -11.16
C GLY A 74 11.12 0.68 -12.52
N GLU A 75 10.94 2.01 -12.58
CA GLU A 75 10.96 2.83 -13.77
C GLU A 75 12.30 3.57 -13.96
N THR A 76 12.55 4.03 -15.18
CA THR A 76 13.71 4.87 -15.49
C THR A 76 13.32 6.35 -15.46
N TYR A 77 14.20 7.21 -14.90
CA TYR A 77 13.94 8.63 -14.71
C TYR A 77 13.51 9.36 -16.00
N ASP A 78 14.17 9.05 -17.13
CA ASP A 78 13.90 9.74 -18.41
C ASP A 78 12.47 9.49 -18.96
N ARG A 79 11.79 8.45 -18.48
CA ARG A 79 10.40 8.15 -18.84
C ARG A 79 9.36 8.82 -17.95
N LEU A 80 9.79 9.42 -16.84
CA LEU A 80 8.93 9.91 -15.78
C LEU A 80 8.72 11.44 -15.78
N ALA A 81 9.04 12.13 -16.88
CA ALA A 81 8.96 13.59 -16.96
C ALA A 81 7.57 14.13 -16.52
N ASN A 82 6.49 13.47 -16.93
CA ASN A 82 5.12 13.87 -16.57
C ASN A 82 4.84 13.63 -15.08
N GLU A 83 5.30 12.51 -14.52
CA GLU A 83 5.09 12.18 -13.11
C GLU A 83 5.90 13.12 -12.20
N VAL A 84 7.15 13.40 -12.59
CA VAL A 84 8.04 14.34 -11.87
C VAL A 84 7.42 15.75 -11.83
N ALA A 85 6.80 16.18 -12.93
CA ALA A 85 6.16 17.50 -13.01
C ALA A 85 4.89 17.62 -12.12
N ARG A 86 4.29 16.52 -11.69
CA ARG A 86 3.03 16.49 -10.95
C ARG A 86 3.20 16.44 -9.43
N VAL A 87 4.39 16.20 -8.94
CA VAL A 87 4.66 16.07 -7.50
C VAL A 87 5.40 17.29 -6.96
N PRO A 88 5.10 17.74 -5.72
CA PRO A 88 5.74 18.92 -5.14
C PRO A 88 7.11 18.61 -4.53
N TYR A 89 7.41 17.35 -4.23
CA TYR A 89 8.71 16.93 -3.74
C TYR A 89 9.71 16.75 -4.89
N LYS A 90 10.99 16.93 -4.58
CA LYS A 90 12.04 16.91 -5.60
C LYS A 90 12.41 15.48 -5.98
N VAL A 91 12.29 15.17 -7.27
CA VAL A 91 12.75 13.91 -7.86
C VAL A 91 13.91 14.19 -8.79
N VAL A 92 15.00 13.46 -8.62
CA VAL A 92 16.24 13.62 -9.39
C VAL A 92 16.66 12.31 -10.03
N LYS A 93 17.51 12.41 -11.05
CA LYS A 93 18.13 11.26 -11.71
C LYS A 93 19.25 10.72 -10.82
N GLY A 94 19.15 9.47 -10.43
CA GLY A 94 20.19 8.71 -9.74
C GLY A 94 21.01 7.82 -10.66
N ASP A 95 21.82 6.96 -10.05
CA ASP A 95 22.61 5.96 -10.76
C ASP A 95 21.71 5.06 -11.62
N ASN A 96 22.27 4.54 -12.72
CA ASN A 96 21.56 3.68 -13.68
C ASN A 96 20.24 4.28 -14.22
N ASN A 97 20.17 5.62 -14.31
CA ASN A 97 18.98 6.33 -14.80
C ASN A 97 17.71 6.05 -13.95
N THR A 98 17.87 5.82 -12.66
CA THR A 98 16.76 5.54 -11.75
C THR A 98 16.26 6.81 -11.08
N PRO A 99 14.95 6.92 -10.76
CA PRO A 99 14.44 8.06 -10.00
C PRO A 99 14.89 7.99 -8.54
N ARG A 100 15.20 9.16 -7.95
CA ARG A 100 15.50 9.34 -6.53
C ARG A 100 14.69 10.51 -5.98
N VAL A 101 14.13 10.33 -4.80
CA VAL A 101 13.47 11.42 -4.06
C VAL A 101 14.51 12.11 -3.20
N ASP A 102 14.72 13.40 -3.44
CA ASP A 102 15.67 14.23 -2.70
C ASP A 102 14.95 14.93 -1.53
N ILE A 103 15.24 14.48 -0.31
CA ILE A 103 14.76 15.11 0.92
C ILE A 103 15.98 15.67 1.68
N ASP A 104 16.09 16.98 1.69
CA ASP A 104 17.17 17.70 2.38
C ASP A 104 18.59 17.23 2.00
N GLY A 105 18.78 16.83 0.73
CA GLY A 105 20.05 16.35 0.18
C GLY A 105 20.28 14.84 0.37
N ARG A 106 19.39 14.12 1.06
CA ARG A 106 19.38 12.67 1.09
C ARG A 106 18.52 12.13 -0.04
N LEU A 107 19.11 11.23 -0.83
CA LEU A 107 18.45 10.58 -1.98
C LEU A 107 17.84 9.25 -1.55
N TYR A 108 16.52 9.16 -1.64
CA TYR A 108 15.78 7.93 -1.35
C TYR A 108 15.36 7.24 -2.65
N THR A 109 15.47 5.92 -2.68
CA THR A 109 14.90 5.11 -3.76
C THR A 109 13.39 4.98 -3.59
N PRO A 110 12.62 4.72 -4.65
CA PRO A 110 11.20 4.35 -4.51
C PRO A 110 10.99 3.13 -3.61
N GLN A 111 11.93 2.18 -3.61
CA GLN A 111 11.91 1.01 -2.74
C GLN A 111 12.03 1.39 -1.26
N GLU A 112 12.97 2.29 -0.89
CA GLU A 112 13.09 2.78 0.49
C GLU A 112 11.82 3.48 0.97
N ILE A 113 11.24 4.34 0.13
CA ILE A 113 9.99 5.03 0.44
C ILE A 113 8.83 4.03 0.61
N SER A 114 8.71 3.08 -0.30
CA SER A 114 7.69 2.01 -0.20
C SER A 114 7.90 1.12 1.02
N ALA A 115 9.16 0.85 1.38
CA ALA A 115 9.50 0.08 2.57
C ALA A 115 9.01 0.75 3.86
N ILE A 116 9.02 2.08 3.95
CA ILE A 116 8.47 2.81 5.10
C ILE A 116 6.95 2.58 5.23
N ILE A 117 6.22 2.53 4.11
CA ILE A 117 4.80 2.18 4.11
C ILE A 117 4.60 0.73 4.57
N LEU A 118 5.39 -0.20 4.03
CA LEU A 118 5.33 -1.62 4.40
C LEU A 118 5.68 -1.85 5.87
N GLN A 119 6.60 -1.09 6.45
CA GLN A 119 6.88 -1.10 7.89
C GLN A 119 5.66 -0.68 8.71
N LYS A 120 4.91 0.35 8.27
CA LYS A 120 3.64 0.74 8.93
C LYS A 120 2.62 -0.40 8.84
N MET A 121 2.52 -1.10 7.71
CA MET A 121 1.63 -2.26 7.57
C MET A 121 2.05 -3.42 8.49
N LYS A 122 3.35 -3.74 8.53
CA LYS A 122 3.93 -4.71 9.45
C LYS A 122 3.61 -4.36 10.90
N LYS A 123 3.88 -3.12 11.30
CA LYS A 123 3.61 -2.63 12.66
C LYS A 123 2.13 -2.73 13.02
N THR A 124 1.24 -2.33 12.10
CA THR A 124 -0.22 -2.45 12.27
C THR A 124 -0.63 -3.90 12.53
N ALA A 125 -0.04 -4.84 11.81
CA ALA A 125 -0.31 -6.27 12.00
C ALA A 125 0.26 -6.80 13.32
N GLU A 126 1.46 -6.39 13.70
CA GLU A 126 2.09 -6.78 14.96
C GLU A 126 1.31 -6.25 16.17
N ASP A 127 0.84 -5.02 16.13
CA ASP A 127 0.01 -4.42 17.18
C ASP A 127 -1.32 -5.17 17.35
N TYR A 128 -1.92 -5.57 16.23
CA TYR A 128 -3.16 -6.35 16.25
C TYR A 128 -2.97 -7.78 16.76
N LEU A 129 -1.91 -8.45 16.27
CA LEU A 129 -1.64 -9.86 16.58
C LEU A 129 -0.96 -10.07 17.93
N GLY A 130 -0.36 -9.04 18.51
CA GLY A 130 0.43 -9.10 19.73
C GLY A 130 1.70 -9.95 19.60
N GLN A 131 2.22 -10.13 18.38
CA GLN A 131 3.43 -10.90 18.08
C GLN A 131 4.18 -10.32 16.90
N GLU A 132 5.46 -10.64 16.78
CA GLU A 132 6.28 -10.27 15.62
C GLU A 132 5.76 -10.91 14.33
N VAL A 133 5.80 -10.14 13.24
CA VAL A 133 5.43 -10.57 11.89
C VAL A 133 6.67 -10.51 11.01
N THR A 134 7.05 -11.66 10.46
CA THR A 134 8.24 -11.80 9.61
C THR A 134 7.91 -12.06 8.15
N ASP A 135 6.74 -12.60 7.86
CA ASP A 135 6.38 -13.11 6.54
C ASP A 135 5.16 -12.37 5.95
N ALA A 136 5.24 -12.04 4.66
CA ALA A 136 4.16 -11.36 3.96
C ALA A 136 3.96 -11.88 2.53
N VAL A 137 2.71 -11.76 2.06
CA VAL A 137 2.33 -11.74 0.65
C VAL A 137 2.07 -10.28 0.30
N ILE A 138 2.71 -9.77 -0.76
CA ILE A 138 2.57 -8.38 -1.21
C ILE A 138 1.98 -8.37 -2.62
N THR A 139 1.04 -7.47 -2.88
CA THR A 139 0.37 -7.36 -4.17
C THR A 139 1.05 -6.37 -5.10
N VAL A 140 0.88 -6.60 -6.39
CA VAL A 140 1.31 -5.71 -7.47
C VAL A 140 0.23 -5.64 -8.54
N PRO A 141 0.14 -4.54 -9.30
CA PRO A 141 -0.68 -4.49 -10.50
C PRO A 141 -0.34 -5.64 -11.46
N ALA A 142 -1.36 -6.21 -12.11
CA ALA A 142 -1.13 -7.35 -13.02
C ALA A 142 -0.21 -6.97 -14.19
N TYR A 143 -0.30 -5.74 -14.66
CA TYR A 143 0.48 -5.23 -15.78
C TYR A 143 1.88 -4.70 -15.40
N PHE A 144 2.30 -4.87 -14.13
CA PHE A 144 3.67 -4.59 -13.72
C PHE A 144 4.65 -5.49 -14.45
N ASN A 145 5.71 -4.88 -14.99
CA ASN A 145 6.83 -5.60 -15.59
C ASN A 145 7.74 -6.21 -14.51
N ASP A 146 8.70 -7.01 -14.96
CA ASP A 146 9.63 -7.71 -14.07
C ASP A 146 10.40 -6.76 -13.13
N SER A 147 10.91 -5.62 -13.66
CA SER A 147 11.62 -4.63 -12.87
C SER A 147 10.76 -4.04 -11.74
N GLN A 148 9.48 -3.79 -11.98
CA GLN A 148 8.54 -3.25 -10.99
C GLN A 148 8.19 -4.30 -9.93
N ARG A 149 8.06 -5.58 -10.31
CA ARG A 149 7.83 -6.71 -9.39
C ARG A 149 9.03 -6.92 -8.47
N GLN A 150 10.23 -6.93 -9.04
CA GLN A 150 11.47 -7.07 -8.29
C GLN A 150 11.66 -5.89 -7.31
N ALA A 151 11.45 -4.65 -7.76
CA ALA A 151 11.53 -3.47 -6.88
C ALA A 151 10.53 -3.53 -5.72
N THR A 152 9.32 -4.08 -5.95
CA THR A 152 8.32 -4.27 -4.89
C THR A 152 8.78 -5.33 -3.89
N LYS A 153 9.39 -6.43 -4.35
CA LYS A 153 9.97 -7.45 -3.48
C LYS A 153 11.10 -6.88 -2.62
N GLU A 154 12.01 -6.12 -3.23
CA GLU A 154 13.10 -5.42 -2.53
C GLU A 154 12.57 -4.47 -1.45
N ALA A 155 11.50 -3.71 -1.73
CA ALA A 155 10.85 -2.86 -0.74
C ALA A 155 10.34 -3.66 0.47
N GLY A 156 9.75 -4.83 0.25
CA GLY A 156 9.34 -5.76 1.31
C GLY A 156 10.54 -6.23 2.15
N GLU A 157 11.62 -6.60 1.49
CA GLU A 157 12.85 -7.03 2.14
C GLU A 157 13.51 -5.92 2.95
N ILE A 158 13.56 -4.68 2.42
CA ILE A 158 14.04 -3.49 3.14
C ILE A 158 13.17 -3.21 4.37
N ALA A 159 11.85 -3.45 4.28
CA ALA A 159 10.93 -3.31 5.41
C ALA A 159 11.11 -4.39 6.50
N GLY A 160 12.02 -5.34 6.32
CA GLY A 160 12.23 -6.44 7.25
C GLY A 160 11.18 -7.55 7.14
N LEU A 161 10.56 -7.68 5.96
CA LEU A 161 9.61 -8.74 5.64
C LEU A 161 10.26 -9.79 4.74
N ASN A 162 10.03 -11.05 5.05
CA ASN A 162 10.30 -12.15 4.15
C ASN A 162 9.13 -12.25 3.17
N VAL A 163 9.33 -11.79 1.94
CA VAL A 163 8.28 -11.77 0.91
C VAL A 163 8.09 -13.18 0.37
N ARG A 164 7.06 -13.87 0.86
CA ARG A 164 6.76 -15.26 0.51
C ARG A 164 6.18 -15.38 -0.89
N ARG A 165 5.46 -14.38 -1.32
CA ARG A 165 4.86 -14.30 -2.65
C ARG A 165 4.59 -12.85 -3.05
N ILE A 166 4.86 -12.53 -4.33
CA ILE A 166 4.28 -11.39 -5.03
C ILE A 166 3.09 -11.92 -5.82
N VAL A 167 1.93 -11.29 -5.70
CA VAL A 167 0.69 -11.69 -6.36
C VAL A 167 0.03 -10.51 -7.06
N ASN A 168 -0.59 -10.76 -8.21
CA ASN A 168 -1.31 -9.73 -8.94
C ASN A 168 -2.57 -9.29 -8.18
N GLU A 169 -2.83 -7.99 -8.12
CA GLU A 169 -3.98 -7.38 -7.44
C GLU A 169 -5.33 -7.99 -7.90
N PRO A 170 -5.62 -8.07 -9.22
CA PRO A 170 -6.87 -8.68 -9.67
C PRO A 170 -6.96 -10.18 -9.37
N THR A 171 -5.83 -10.88 -9.35
CA THR A 171 -5.78 -12.30 -8.99
C THR A 171 -6.10 -12.51 -7.51
N ALA A 172 -5.52 -11.68 -6.64
CA ALA A 172 -5.85 -11.67 -5.22
C ALA A 172 -7.34 -11.35 -4.99
N ALA A 173 -7.88 -10.35 -5.68
CA ALA A 173 -9.29 -10.00 -5.60
C ALA A 173 -10.22 -11.15 -6.04
N ALA A 174 -9.86 -11.84 -7.13
CA ALA A 174 -10.60 -13.02 -7.58
C ALA A 174 -10.60 -14.16 -6.54
N LEU A 175 -9.46 -14.37 -5.90
CA LEU A 175 -9.31 -15.37 -4.84
C LEU A 175 -10.23 -15.05 -3.65
N ALA A 176 -10.27 -13.79 -3.21
CA ALA A 176 -11.17 -13.37 -2.12
C ALA A 176 -12.65 -13.48 -2.52
N TYR A 177 -12.99 -13.10 -3.76
CA TYR A 177 -14.36 -13.21 -4.28
C TYR A 177 -14.83 -14.65 -4.43
N GLY A 178 -13.95 -15.52 -4.94
CA GLY A 178 -14.30 -16.89 -5.34
C GLY A 178 -14.13 -17.95 -4.27
N LEU A 179 -13.56 -17.61 -3.09
CA LEU A 179 -13.23 -18.61 -2.07
C LEU A 179 -14.45 -19.45 -1.62
N ASP A 180 -15.61 -18.81 -1.48
CA ASP A 180 -16.88 -19.45 -1.13
C ASP A 180 -17.64 -20.02 -2.34
N LYS A 181 -17.13 -19.82 -3.56
CA LYS A 181 -17.75 -20.20 -4.84
C LYS A 181 -16.94 -21.26 -5.60
N SER A 182 -15.95 -21.88 -4.97
CA SER A 182 -15.00 -22.82 -5.58
C SER A 182 -15.64 -24.01 -6.32
N ASN A 183 -16.89 -24.35 -6.01
CA ASN A 183 -17.63 -25.44 -6.65
C ASN A 183 -18.44 -25.01 -7.90
N LYS A 184 -18.24 -23.80 -8.40
CA LYS A 184 -18.93 -23.30 -9.59
C LYS A 184 -17.92 -22.98 -10.68
N ASP A 185 -18.16 -23.49 -11.88
CA ASP A 185 -17.43 -23.05 -13.06
C ASP A 185 -17.92 -21.65 -13.44
N MET A 186 -17.03 -20.68 -13.41
CA MET A 186 -17.33 -19.27 -13.69
C MET A 186 -16.24 -18.63 -14.50
N LYS A 187 -16.62 -17.76 -15.43
CA LYS A 187 -15.72 -16.84 -16.13
C LYS A 187 -15.97 -15.45 -15.61
N ILE A 188 -14.97 -14.87 -15.01
CA ILE A 188 -15.06 -13.54 -14.40
C ILE A 188 -14.10 -12.56 -15.02
N VAL A 189 -14.47 -11.29 -14.97
CA VAL A 189 -13.57 -10.17 -15.24
C VAL A 189 -13.35 -9.43 -13.95
N VAL A 190 -12.10 -9.22 -13.60
CA VAL A 190 -11.68 -8.28 -12.55
C VAL A 190 -11.26 -7.00 -13.23
N PHE A 191 -11.98 -5.93 -12.94
CA PHE A 191 -11.71 -4.58 -13.41
C PHE A 191 -11.18 -3.78 -12.23
N ASP A 192 -9.86 -3.60 -12.18
CA ASP A 192 -9.18 -2.89 -11.12
C ASP A 192 -8.77 -1.49 -11.60
N CYS A 193 -9.31 -0.46 -10.95
CA CYS A 193 -8.94 0.92 -11.19
C CYS A 193 -8.63 1.59 -9.84
N GLY A 194 -7.35 1.61 -9.51
CA GLY A 194 -6.83 2.19 -8.29
C GLY A 194 -6.55 3.69 -8.40
N GLY A 195 -5.66 4.19 -7.55
CA GLY A 195 -5.22 5.58 -7.58
C GLY A 195 -4.25 5.89 -8.72
N GLY A 196 -3.42 4.93 -9.12
CA GLY A 196 -2.34 5.16 -10.09
C GLY A 196 -2.27 4.19 -11.25
N THR A 197 -2.94 3.04 -11.15
CA THR A 197 -2.90 1.95 -12.14
C THR A 197 -4.29 1.45 -12.46
N HIS A 198 -4.44 0.90 -13.65
CA HIS A 198 -5.64 0.24 -14.10
C HIS A 198 -5.31 -1.08 -14.76
N ASP A 199 -5.90 -2.17 -14.28
CA ASP A 199 -5.74 -3.52 -14.79
C ASP A 199 -7.09 -4.18 -15.06
N VAL A 200 -7.12 -5.02 -16.10
CA VAL A 200 -8.25 -5.87 -16.41
C VAL A 200 -7.73 -7.30 -16.57
N SER A 201 -8.26 -8.22 -15.77
CA SER A 201 -7.91 -9.64 -15.85
C SER A 201 -9.15 -10.48 -16.11
N VAL A 202 -9.01 -11.44 -17.01
CA VAL A 202 -10.03 -12.45 -17.32
C VAL A 202 -9.61 -13.76 -16.68
N LEU A 203 -10.47 -14.34 -15.86
CA LEU A 203 -10.18 -15.56 -15.11
C LEU A 203 -11.28 -16.61 -15.31
N GLU A 204 -10.87 -17.87 -15.24
CA GLU A 204 -11.76 -19.02 -15.07
C GLU A 204 -11.61 -19.60 -13.66
N LEU A 205 -12.72 -19.80 -13.00
CA LEU A 205 -12.81 -20.39 -11.67
C LEU A 205 -13.57 -21.73 -11.78
N GLY A 206 -13.05 -22.79 -11.17
CA GLY A 206 -13.70 -24.08 -11.12
C GLY A 206 -12.91 -25.08 -10.27
N ASP A 207 -13.60 -25.91 -9.49
CA ASP A 207 -13.00 -26.97 -8.66
C ASP A 207 -11.82 -26.53 -7.79
N GLY A 208 -11.87 -25.30 -7.24
CA GLY A 208 -10.80 -24.71 -6.43
C GLY A 208 -9.63 -24.17 -7.25
N VAL A 209 -9.68 -24.22 -8.58
CA VAL A 209 -8.67 -23.65 -9.48
C VAL A 209 -9.08 -22.22 -9.86
N PHE A 210 -8.14 -21.29 -9.72
CA PHE A 210 -8.25 -19.90 -10.17
C PHE A 210 -7.21 -19.70 -11.27
N GLU A 211 -7.67 -19.73 -12.51
CA GLU A 211 -6.80 -19.62 -13.69
C GLU A 211 -6.99 -18.28 -14.37
N VAL A 212 -5.92 -17.46 -14.41
CA VAL A 212 -5.88 -16.24 -15.22
C VAL A 212 -5.70 -16.66 -16.68
N LYS A 213 -6.61 -16.23 -17.55
CA LYS A 213 -6.55 -16.49 -19.01
C LYS A 213 -5.81 -15.38 -19.74
N SER A 214 -6.01 -14.15 -19.31
CA SER A 214 -5.33 -12.99 -19.88
C SER A 214 -5.39 -11.80 -18.93
N THR A 215 -4.46 -10.88 -19.10
CA THR A 215 -4.45 -9.58 -18.44
C THR A 215 -4.02 -8.50 -19.41
N ASP A 216 -4.55 -7.29 -19.23
CA ASP A 216 -4.11 -6.08 -19.94
C ASP A 216 -4.32 -4.88 -19.01
N GLY A 217 -3.63 -3.75 -19.25
CA GLY A 217 -3.74 -2.63 -18.33
C GLY A 217 -2.96 -1.38 -18.74
N ASP A 218 -3.03 -0.38 -17.89
CA ASP A 218 -2.33 0.90 -18.00
C ASP A 218 -1.73 1.26 -16.63
N THR A 219 -0.41 1.21 -16.52
CA THR A 219 0.31 1.50 -15.27
C THR A 219 0.36 2.99 -14.92
N HIS A 220 -0.21 3.86 -15.77
CA HIS A 220 -0.26 5.31 -15.60
C HIS A 220 -1.68 5.85 -15.81
N LEU A 221 -2.68 5.10 -15.36
CA LEU A 221 -4.08 5.50 -15.36
C LEU A 221 -4.73 5.15 -14.02
N GLY A 222 -5.27 6.14 -13.33
CA GLY A 222 -5.95 5.91 -12.05
C GLY A 222 -6.54 7.19 -11.48
N GLY A 223 -7.04 7.13 -10.25
CA GLY A 223 -7.72 8.23 -9.57
C GLY A 223 -6.93 9.54 -9.50
N ASP A 224 -5.60 9.47 -9.43
CA ASP A 224 -4.73 10.64 -9.45
C ASP A 224 -4.86 11.41 -10.78
N ASP A 225 -5.10 10.73 -11.90
CA ASP A 225 -5.28 11.38 -13.21
C ASP A 225 -6.63 12.10 -13.29
N PHE A 226 -7.67 11.52 -12.67
CA PHE A 226 -8.97 12.17 -12.50
C PHE A 226 -8.86 13.42 -11.63
N ASP A 227 -8.11 13.38 -10.54
CA ASP A 227 -7.83 14.53 -9.68
C ASP A 227 -7.12 15.64 -10.46
N HIS A 228 -6.13 15.30 -11.28
CA HIS A 228 -5.40 16.28 -12.09
C HIS A 228 -6.32 17.04 -13.08
N ARG A 229 -7.33 16.38 -13.65
CA ARG A 229 -8.32 17.07 -14.51
C ARG A 229 -9.11 18.14 -13.73
N ILE A 230 -9.44 17.84 -12.47
CA ILE A 230 -10.10 18.82 -11.59
C ILE A 230 -9.12 19.96 -11.24
N ILE A 231 -7.88 19.63 -10.90
CA ILE A 231 -6.83 20.61 -10.58
C ILE A 231 -6.60 21.55 -11.76
N ASP A 232 -6.41 21.02 -12.96
CA ASP A 232 -6.19 21.81 -14.18
C ASP A 232 -7.37 22.75 -14.45
N TRP A 233 -8.60 22.26 -14.28
CA TRP A 233 -9.79 23.08 -14.39
C TRP A 233 -9.81 24.20 -13.33
N LEU A 234 -9.51 23.91 -12.06
CA LEU A 234 -9.49 24.90 -10.99
C LEU A 234 -8.39 25.97 -11.21
N VAL A 235 -7.20 25.56 -11.66
CA VAL A 235 -6.11 26.49 -12.01
C VAL A 235 -6.55 27.42 -13.12
N GLN A 236 -7.21 26.89 -14.16
CA GLN A 236 -7.69 27.71 -15.27
C GLN A 236 -8.83 28.67 -14.86
N GLU A 237 -9.78 28.21 -14.04
CA GLU A 237 -10.86 29.05 -13.50
C GLU A 237 -10.32 30.18 -12.63
N PHE A 238 -9.35 29.88 -11.74
CA PHE A 238 -8.70 30.90 -10.92
C PHE A 238 -7.96 31.94 -11.76
N LYS A 239 -7.25 31.49 -12.78
CA LYS A 239 -6.53 32.36 -13.72
C LYS A 239 -7.46 33.31 -14.49
N ASN A 240 -8.65 32.82 -14.88
CA ASN A 240 -9.67 33.61 -15.54
C ASN A 240 -10.25 34.68 -14.60
N ASP A 241 -10.49 34.34 -13.34
CA ASP A 241 -11.10 35.20 -12.32
C ASP A 241 -10.12 36.25 -11.74
N ASN A 242 -8.79 36.00 -11.82
CA ASN A 242 -7.77 36.75 -11.11
C ASN A 242 -6.66 37.30 -12.03
N ALA A 243 -7.04 37.95 -13.13
CA ALA A 243 -6.12 38.65 -14.02
C ALA A 243 -4.90 37.84 -14.50
N GLY A 244 -5.03 36.51 -14.62
CA GLY A 244 -3.97 35.64 -15.09
C GLY A 244 -3.04 35.09 -13.97
N ALA A 245 -3.37 35.32 -12.71
CA ALA A 245 -2.62 34.72 -11.58
C ALA A 245 -2.64 33.18 -11.66
N ASP A 246 -1.48 32.57 -11.44
CA ASP A 246 -1.25 31.15 -11.72
C ASP A 246 -0.93 30.38 -10.44
N LEU A 247 -1.90 29.59 -9.96
CA LEU A 247 -1.76 28.74 -8.76
C LEU A 247 -0.70 27.65 -8.90
N SER A 248 -0.37 27.22 -10.12
CA SER A 248 0.60 26.14 -10.37
C SER A 248 2.02 26.49 -9.92
N LYS A 249 2.31 27.76 -9.69
CA LYS A 249 3.62 28.26 -9.23
C LYS A 249 3.80 28.20 -7.70
N ASP A 250 2.73 27.94 -6.96
CA ASP A 250 2.77 27.85 -5.49
C ASP A 250 2.53 26.39 -5.04
N PRO A 251 3.56 25.70 -4.51
CA PRO A 251 3.44 24.31 -4.05
C PRO A 251 2.38 24.12 -2.96
N MET A 252 2.18 25.10 -2.07
CA MET A 252 1.15 25.01 -1.02
C MET A 252 -0.25 25.14 -1.61
N ALA A 253 -0.45 26.05 -2.58
CA ALA A 253 -1.71 26.18 -3.31
C ALA A 253 -2.02 24.89 -4.08
N MET A 254 -1.04 24.33 -4.78
CA MET A 254 -1.19 23.08 -5.53
C MET A 254 -1.55 21.90 -4.62
N GLN A 255 -0.97 21.80 -3.43
CA GLN A 255 -1.31 20.75 -2.47
C GLN A 255 -2.75 20.90 -1.95
N ARG A 256 -3.18 22.13 -1.66
CA ARG A 256 -4.57 22.42 -1.28
C ARG A 256 -5.55 22.11 -2.40
N LEU A 257 -5.18 22.41 -3.66
CA LEU A 257 -5.96 22.01 -4.84
C LEU A 257 -6.08 20.49 -4.97
N LYS A 258 -4.97 19.76 -4.76
CA LYS A 258 -4.97 18.29 -4.82
C LYS A 258 -5.93 17.69 -3.80
N GLU A 259 -5.89 18.14 -2.56
CA GLU A 259 -6.79 17.63 -1.51
C GLU A 259 -8.26 17.99 -1.80
N ALA A 260 -8.52 19.20 -2.29
CA ALA A 260 -9.85 19.62 -2.66
C ALA A 260 -10.39 18.86 -3.87
N ALA A 261 -9.54 18.57 -4.86
CA ALA A 261 -9.91 17.79 -6.04
C ALA A 261 -10.23 16.34 -5.69
N GLU A 262 -9.38 15.68 -4.89
CA GLU A 262 -9.63 14.32 -4.39
C GLU A 262 -10.94 14.27 -3.61
N LYS A 263 -11.16 15.21 -2.69
CA LYS A 263 -12.40 15.31 -1.91
C LYS A 263 -13.62 15.49 -2.81
N ALA A 264 -13.56 16.41 -3.76
CA ALA A 264 -14.65 16.66 -4.72
C ALA A 264 -14.96 15.43 -5.57
N LYS A 265 -13.93 14.73 -6.08
CA LYS A 265 -14.07 13.46 -6.80
C LYS A 265 -14.83 12.42 -5.97
N ILE A 266 -14.47 12.26 -4.71
CA ILE A 266 -15.12 11.30 -3.80
C ILE A 266 -16.57 11.72 -3.53
N GLU A 267 -16.82 13.00 -3.22
CA GLU A 267 -18.17 13.51 -2.98
C GLU A 267 -19.08 13.33 -4.20
N LEU A 268 -18.58 13.60 -5.42
CA LEU A 268 -19.33 13.46 -6.66
C LEU A 268 -19.67 12.01 -7.02
N SER A 269 -19.11 11.02 -6.36
CA SER A 269 -19.57 9.64 -6.47
C SER A 269 -20.95 9.43 -5.80
N ASN A 270 -21.30 10.26 -4.81
CA ASN A 270 -22.56 10.16 -4.06
C ASN A 270 -23.50 11.34 -4.26
N THR A 271 -22.97 12.51 -4.67
CA THR A 271 -23.74 13.75 -4.85
C THR A 271 -23.68 14.22 -6.30
N THR A 272 -24.59 15.12 -6.68
CA THR A 272 -24.63 15.72 -8.03
C THR A 272 -23.75 16.97 -8.15
N SER A 273 -23.28 17.51 -7.03
CA SER A 273 -22.38 18.68 -6.99
C SER A 273 -21.50 18.63 -5.74
N SER A 274 -20.34 19.24 -5.83
CA SER A 274 -19.41 19.47 -4.73
C SER A 274 -18.96 20.94 -4.74
N GLU A 275 -18.99 21.59 -3.57
CA GLU A 275 -18.47 22.93 -3.39
C GLU A 275 -16.98 22.85 -3.01
N ILE A 276 -16.15 23.52 -3.81
CA ILE A 276 -14.72 23.67 -3.57
C ILE A 276 -14.49 25.08 -3.06
N ASN A 277 -14.15 25.20 -1.77
CA ASN A 277 -13.92 26.48 -1.11
C ASN A 277 -12.53 26.50 -0.47
N LEU A 278 -11.63 27.28 -1.07
CA LEU A 278 -10.24 27.42 -0.64
C LEU A 278 -9.96 28.90 -0.34
N PRO A 279 -10.26 29.34 0.90
CA PRO A 279 -10.00 30.72 1.30
C PRO A 279 -8.50 30.99 1.38
N TYR A 280 -8.10 32.23 1.02
CA TYR A 280 -6.69 32.68 1.08
C TYR A 280 -5.73 31.70 0.37
N ILE A 281 -6.07 31.31 -0.86
CA ILE A 281 -5.29 30.29 -1.56
C ILE A 281 -3.92 30.85 -2.01
N MET A 282 -3.87 32.08 -2.47
CA MET A 282 -2.66 32.85 -2.74
C MET A 282 -2.94 34.35 -2.75
N PRO A 283 -1.94 35.22 -2.53
CA PRO A 283 -2.08 36.64 -2.77
C PRO A 283 -2.01 36.97 -4.27
N VAL A 284 -2.89 37.87 -4.73
CA VAL A 284 -2.88 38.45 -6.07
C VAL A 284 -2.71 39.96 -5.90
N ASP A 285 -1.64 40.54 -6.45
CA ASP A 285 -1.27 41.95 -6.28
C ASP A 285 -1.24 42.41 -4.80
N GLY A 286 -0.82 41.51 -3.91
CA GLY A 286 -0.73 41.77 -2.46
C GLY A 286 -2.06 41.64 -1.72
N VAL A 287 -3.17 41.31 -2.40
CA VAL A 287 -4.48 41.08 -1.79
C VAL A 287 -4.76 39.57 -1.72
N PRO A 288 -5.16 39.04 -0.55
CA PRO A 288 -5.54 37.63 -0.44
C PRO A 288 -6.69 37.27 -1.39
N ALA A 289 -6.47 36.30 -2.27
CA ALA A 289 -7.48 35.79 -3.17
C ALA A 289 -8.06 34.46 -2.67
N HIS A 290 -9.30 34.20 -3.02
CA HIS A 290 -10.04 33.01 -2.65
C HIS A 290 -10.43 32.23 -3.91
N LEU A 291 -10.47 30.90 -3.80
CA LEU A 291 -11.05 30.05 -4.84
C LEU A 291 -12.34 29.42 -4.32
N VAL A 292 -13.47 29.82 -4.88
CA VAL A 292 -14.77 29.24 -4.57
C VAL A 292 -15.42 28.83 -5.89
N LYS A 293 -15.61 27.53 -6.09
CA LYS A 293 -16.22 26.95 -7.29
C LYS A 293 -17.13 25.79 -6.92
N THR A 294 -18.21 25.64 -7.64
CA THR A 294 -19.06 24.47 -7.59
C THR A 294 -18.76 23.57 -8.77
N LEU A 295 -18.31 22.35 -8.50
CA LEU A 295 -18.10 21.31 -9.52
C LEU A 295 -19.33 20.40 -9.54
N THR A 296 -20.03 20.36 -10.67
CA THR A 296 -21.13 19.40 -10.86
C THR A 296 -20.59 18.07 -11.36
N ARG A 297 -21.33 16.97 -11.08
CA ARG A 297 -21.00 15.65 -11.62
C ARG A 297 -20.93 15.67 -13.15
N ALA A 298 -21.87 16.32 -13.82
CA ALA A 298 -21.87 16.45 -15.28
C ALA A 298 -20.62 17.15 -15.82
N LYS A 299 -20.15 18.21 -15.13
CA LYS A 299 -18.90 18.89 -15.49
C LYS A 299 -17.68 18.00 -15.24
N PHE A 300 -17.64 17.30 -14.11
CA PHE A 300 -16.57 16.34 -13.80
C PHE A 300 -16.52 15.23 -14.87
N GLU A 301 -17.63 14.61 -15.21
CA GLU A 301 -17.71 13.57 -16.23
C GLU A 301 -17.24 14.09 -17.60
N GLN A 302 -17.56 15.33 -17.95
CA GLN A 302 -17.03 15.98 -19.17
C GLN A 302 -15.50 16.12 -19.13
N LEU A 303 -14.92 16.50 -17.98
CA LEU A 303 -13.47 16.69 -17.83
C LEU A 303 -12.69 15.36 -17.93
N VAL A 304 -13.30 14.24 -17.61
CA VAL A 304 -12.64 12.92 -17.48
C VAL A 304 -13.12 11.89 -18.50
N ASP A 305 -13.96 12.27 -19.47
CA ASP A 305 -14.54 11.31 -20.42
C ASP A 305 -13.48 10.49 -21.17
N ASP A 306 -12.41 11.13 -21.64
CA ASP A 306 -11.29 10.44 -22.29
C ASP A 306 -10.59 9.42 -21.38
N LEU A 307 -10.46 9.74 -20.08
CA LEU A 307 -9.88 8.81 -19.09
C LEU A 307 -10.81 7.61 -18.87
N VAL A 308 -12.13 7.85 -18.78
CA VAL A 308 -13.11 6.77 -18.66
C VAL A 308 -13.05 5.84 -19.88
N GLN A 309 -12.97 6.39 -21.10
CA GLN A 309 -12.86 5.58 -22.31
C GLN A 309 -11.54 4.77 -22.34
N ARG A 310 -10.44 5.33 -21.83
CA ARG A 310 -9.17 4.60 -21.70
C ARG A 310 -9.29 3.38 -20.79
N THR A 311 -10.15 3.39 -19.76
CA THR A 311 -10.34 2.22 -18.89
C THR A 311 -11.02 1.04 -19.59
N ILE A 312 -11.76 1.30 -20.68
CA ILE A 312 -12.50 0.26 -21.41
C ILE A 312 -11.63 -0.44 -22.47
N ALA A 313 -10.59 0.22 -22.96
CA ALA A 313 -9.71 -0.38 -23.97
C ALA A 313 -9.07 -1.71 -23.50
N PRO A 314 -8.49 -1.81 -22.29
CA PRO A 314 -7.97 -3.06 -21.74
C PRO A 314 -9.00 -4.18 -21.62
N CYS A 315 -10.28 -3.87 -21.37
CA CYS A 315 -11.34 -4.87 -21.33
C CYS A 315 -11.47 -5.61 -22.68
N ARG A 316 -11.42 -4.86 -23.78
CA ARG A 316 -11.51 -5.44 -25.13
C ARG A 316 -10.31 -6.33 -25.43
N THR A 317 -9.11 -5.83 -25.15
CA THR A 317 -7.86 -6.55 -25.38
C THR A 317 -7.79 -7.84 -24.55
N ALA A 318 -8.12 -7.75 -23.24
CA ALA A 318 -8.09 -8.91 -22.36
C ALA A 318 -9.08 -10.00 -22.80
N LEU A 319 -10.31 -9.64 -23.18
CA LEU A 319 -11.29 -10.60 -23.71
C LEU A 319 -10.79 -11.24 -25.02
N GLN A 320 -10.25 -10.46 -25.93
CA GLN A 320 -9.70 -10.95 -27.20
C GLN A 320 -8.56 -11.94 -26.95
N ASN A 321 -7.65 -11.62 -26.06
CA ASN A 321 -6.51 -12.48 -25.72
C ASN A 321 -6.94 -13.77 -25.01
N ALA A 322 -8.02 -13.72 -24.22
CA ALA A 322 -8.63 -14.89 -23.61
C ALA A 322 -9.45 -15.76 -24.60
N GLY A 323 -9.70 -15.27 -25.83
CA GLY A 323 -10.57 -15.93 -26.80
C GLY A 323 -12.04 -15.94 -26.40
N LEU A 324 -12.48 -14.97 -25.59
CA LEU A 324 -13.82 -14.87 -25.03
C LEU A 324 -14.56 -13.64 -25.56
N SER A 325 -15.88 -13.73 -25.57
CA SER A 325 -16.78 -12.60 -25.84
C SER A 325 -17.37 -12.04 -24.53
N VAL A 326 -17.96 -10.86 -24.60
CA VAL A 326 -18.69 -10.26 -23.45
C VAL A 326 -19.80 -11.18 -22.92
N GLY A 327 -20.44 -11.96 -23.81
CA GLY A 327 -21.49 -12.89 -23.44
C GLY A 327 -21.03 -14.11 -22.64
N ASP A 328 -19.75 -14.45 -22.72
CA ASP A 328 -19.17 -15.59 -22.00
C ASP A 328 -18.84 -15.26 -20.53
N ILE A 329 -18.87 -13.97 -20.15
CA ILE A 329 -18.51 -13.53 -18.81
C ILE A 329 -19.70 -13.64 -17.87
N ASP A 330 -19.54 -14.36 -16.78
CA ASP A 330 -20.58 -14.55 -15.76
C ASP A 330 -20.66 -13.35 -14.82
N GLU A 331 -19.52 -12.86 -14.32
CA GLU A 331 -19.45 -11.80 -13.33
C GLU A 331 -18.35 -10.77 -13.65
N ILE A 332 -18.60 -9.51 -13.31
CA ILE A 332 -17.62 -8.42 -13.37
C ILE A 332 -17.39 -7.92 -11.95
N ILE A 333 -16.13 -7.97 -11.49
CA ILE A 333 -15.73 -7.57 -10.14
C ILE A 333 -14.97 -6.24 -10.25
N LEU A 334 -15.49 -5.22 -9.56
CA LEU A 334 -14.85 -3.91 -9.48
C LEU A 334 -13.92 -3.85 -8.27
N VAL A 335 -12.68 -3.46 -8.53
CA VAL A 335 -11.60 -3.32 -7.56
C VAL A 335 -10.98 -1.94 -7.68
N GLY A 336 -10.43 -1.42 -6.57
CA GLY A 336 -9.84 -0.10 -6.52
C GLY A 336 -10.85 1.02 -6.30
N GLY A 337 -10.45 2.06 -5.54
CA GLY A 337 -11.33 3.14 -5.12
C GLY A 337 -11.93 3.94 -6.27
N SER A 338 -11.23 4.06 -7.41
CA SER A 338 -11.70 4.80 -8.58
C SER A 338 -12.89 4.14 -9.28
N THR A 339 -13.13 2.85 -9.07
CA THR A 339 -14.32 2.16 -9.59
C THR A 339 -15.63 2.62 -8.94
N ARG A 340 -15.55 3.41 -7.88
CA ARG A 340 -16.72 4.06 -7.26
C ARG A 340 -17.27 5.22 -8.09
N ILE A 341 -16.50 5.73 -9.06
CA ILE A 341 -16.91 6.82 -9.95
C ILE A 341 -18.06 6.36 -10.85
N PRO A 342 -19.24 7.02 -10.80
CA PRO A 342 -20.43 6.58 -11.55
C PRO A 342 -20.19 6.43 -13.05
N ALA A 343 -19.41 7.30 -13.66
CA ALA A 343 -19.09 7.25 -15.09
C ALA A 343 -18.31 5.97 -15.45
N ILE A 344 -17.40 5.51 -14.59
CA ILE A 344 -16.68 4.24 -14.79
C ILE A 344 -17.65 3.06 -14.70
N GLN A 345 -18.50 3.03 -13.67
CA GLN A 345 -19.50 1.95 -13.51
C GLN A 345 -20.45 1.88 -14.71
N ALA A 346 -20.93 3.03 -15.17
CA ALA A 346 -21.80 3.11 -16.35
C ALA A 346 -21.09 2.64 -17.63
N ALA A 347 -19.81 2.99 -17.81
CA ALA A 347 -19.02 2.57 -18.97
C ALA A 347 -18.78 1.04 -18.96
N VAL A 348 -18.48 0.46 -17.79
CA VAL A 348 -18.31 -0.99 -17.60
C VAL A 348 -19.63 -1.72 -17.87
N GLU A 349 -20.74 -1.27 -17.28
CA GLU A 349 -22.05 -1.88 -17.50
C GLU A 349 -22.47 -1.80 -18.98
N LYS A 350 -22.24 -0.65 -19.64
CA LYS A 350 -22.51 -0.49 -21.07
C LYS A 350 -21.66 -1.43 -21.92
N PHE A 351 -20.38 -1.62 -21.58
CA PHE A 351 -19.48 -2.48 -22.35
C PHE A 351 -19.84 -3.96 -22.21
N PHE A 352 -20.08 -4.44 -20.99
CA PHE A 352 -20.39 -5.84 -20.72
C PHE A 352 -21.87 -6.21 -20.87
N GLY A 353 -22.76 -5.21 -20.96
CA GLY A 353 -24.21 -5.45 -21.06
C GLY A 353 -24.85 -6.00 -19.78
N LYS A 354 -24.12 -5.97 -18.65
CA LYS A 354 -24.58 -6.39 -17.33
C LYS A 354 -23.94 -5.54 -16.22
N ALA A 355 -24.66 -5.38 -15.12
CA ALA A 355 -24.16 -4.63 -13.96
C ALA A 355 -23.00 -5.38 -13.27
N PRO A 356 -21.99 -4.67 -12.78
CA PRO A 356 -20.92 -5.26 -11.97
C PRO A 356 -21.45 -5.87 -10.67
N SER A 357 -20.76 -6.92 -10.19
CA SER A 357 -21.05 -7.54 -8.90
C SER A 357 -20.82 -6.57 -7.73
N LYS A 358 -21.69 -6.64 -6.72
CA LYS A 358 -21.59 -5.84 -5.47
C LYS A 358 -21.03 -6.65 -4.29
N GLY A 359 -20.50 -7.84 -4.55
CA GLY A 359 -20.12 -8.80 -3.51
C GLY A 359 -18.80 -8.51 -2.79
N VAL A 360 -18.05 -7.45 -3.15
CA VAL A 360 -16.76 -7.13 -2.56
C VAL A 360 -16.64 -5.64 -2.20
N THR A 361 -15.79 -5.33 -1.22
CA THR A 361 -15.37 -3.95 -0.91
C THR A 361 -14.13 -3.63 -1.74
N PRO A 362 -14.21 -2.72 -2.74
CA PRO A 362 -13.15 -2.50 -3.72
C PRO A 362 -11.79 -2.13 -3.12
N ASP A 363 -11.77 -1.48 -1.95
CA ASP A 363 -10.55 -1.00 -1.30
C ASP A 363 -9.88 -2.05 -0.40
N GLU A 364 -10.52 -3.21 -0.16
CA GLU A 364 -10.09 -4.20 0.83
C GLU A 364 -9.89 -5.60 0.24
N VAL A 365 -10.60 -5.91 -0.84
CA VAL A 365 -10.66 -7.26 -1.42
C VAL A 365 -9.29 -7.79 -1.81
N VAL A 366 -8.39 -6.94 -2.26
CA VAL A 366 -7.03 -7.28 -2.67
C VAL A 366 -6.20 -7.76 -1.46
N ALA A 367 -6.24 -7.03 -0.35
CA ALA A 367 -5.55 -7.44 0.88
C ALA A 367 -6.12 -8.74 1.47
N LEU A 368 -7.43 -8.92 1.41
CA LEU A 368 -8.08 -10.16 1.82
C LEU A 368 -7.60 -11.35 0.98
N GLY A 369 -7.51 -11.19 -0.34
CA GLY A 369 -6.99 -12.22 -1.24
C GLY A 369 -5.51 -12.54 -0.99
N ALA A 370 -4.70 -11.53 -0.73
CA ALA A 370 -3.30 -11.73 -0.33
C ALA A 370 -3.18 -12.51 0.98
N ALA A 371 -4.04 -12.23 1.97
CA ALA A 371 -4.08 -12.99 3.22
C ALA A 371 -4.52 -14.45 3.01
N ILE A 372 -5.51 -14.69 2.15
CA ILE A 372 -5.95 -16.05 1.77
C ILE A 372 -4.78 -16.82 1.14
N LEU A 373 -4.02 -16.18 0.24
CA LEU A 373 -2.85 -16.80 -0.36
C LEU A 373 -1.78 -17.12 0.71
N GLY A 374 -1.60 -16.26 1.72
CA GLY A 374 -0.80 -16.57 2.91
C GLY A 374 -1.29 -17.80 3.64
N GLY A 375 -2.61 -17.96 3.75
CA GLY A 375 -3.27 -19.17 4.29
C GLY A 375 -3.01 -20.42 3.46
N VAL A 376 -3.02 -20.31 2.13
CA VAL A 376 -2.65 -21.41 1.21
C VAL A 376 -1.19 -21.82 1.42
N LEU A 377 -0.28 -20.87 1.49
CA LEU A 377 1.15 -21.12 1.68
C LEU A 377 1.47 -21.78 3.04
N THR A 378 0.64 -21.56 4.06
CA THR A 378 0.79 -22.18 5.39
C THR A 378 -0.02 -23.48 5.55
N GLY A 379 -0.85 -23.85 4.54
CA GLY A 379 -1.71 -25.02 4.58
C GLY A 379 -2.97 -24.86 5.45
N VAL A 380 -3.28 -23.63 5.88
CA VAL A 380 -4.54 -23.29 6.58
C VAL A 380 -5.72 -23.35 5.59
N VAL A 381 -5.53 -22.75 4.42
CA VAL A 381 -6.47 -22.88 3.29
C VAL A 381 -6.02 -24.03 2.40
N LYS A 382 -6.91 -24.96 2.12
CA LYS A 382 -6.65 -26.16 1.30
C LYS A 382 -7.49 -26.13 0.03
N ASP A 383 -7.07 -26.96 -0.92
CA ASP A 383 -7.81 -27.20 -2.17
C ASP A 383 -7.99 -25.93 -3.03
N VAL A 384 -7.01 -25.04 -2.99
CA VAL A 384 -6.93 -23.83 -3.82
C VAL A 384 -5.65 -23.86 -4.64
N LEU A 385 -5.77 -23.74 -5.96
CA LEU A 385 -4.68 -23.61 -6.91
C LEU A 385 -4.82 -22.29 -7.67
N LEU A 386 -3.77 -21.47 -7.62
CA LEU A 386 -3.70 -20.19 -8.32
C LEU A 386 -2.74 -20.29 -9.48
N LEU A 387 -3.21 -20.04 -10.70
CA LEU A 387 -2.43 -20.00 -11.92
C LEU A 387 -2.50 -18.59 -12.51
N ASP A 388 -1.39 -17.89 -12.51
CA ASP A 388 -1.26 -16.53 -13.03
C ASP A 388 -0.54 -16.53 -14.39
N VAL A 389 -0.43 -15.38 -15.06
CA VAL A 389 0.18 -15.24 -16.38
C VAL A 389 1.21 -14.11 -16.40
N THR A 390 2.18 -14.19 -17.33
CA THR A 390 3.05 -13.06 -17.64
C THR A 390 2.29 -12.03 -18.50
N PRO A 391 2.33 -10.73 -18.16
CA PRO A 391 1.50 -9.72 -18.84
C PRO A 391 2.03 -9.36 -20.25
N LEU A 392 3.33 -9.50 -20.46
CA LEU A 392 4.01 -9.11 -21.70
C LEU A 392 4.92 -10.22 -22.21
N SER A 393 5.11 -10.27 -23.53
CA SER A 393 6.08 -11.16 -24.17
C SER A 393 7.51 -10.83 -23.73
N LEU A 394 8.31 -11.86 -23.57
CA LEU A 394 9.72 -11.80 -23.21
C LEU A 394 10.56 -12.42 -24.32
N GLY A 395 11.67 -11.81 -24.65
CA GLY A 395 12.52 -12.29 -25.72
C GLY A 395 13.92 -11.68 -25.71
N ILE A 396 14.71 -12.03 -26.73
CA ILE A 396 16.06 -11.52 -26.91
C ILE A 396 16.19 -10.80 -28.26
N GLU A 397 17.15 -9.88 -28.32
CA GLU A 397 17.57 -9.29 -29.59
C GLU A 397 18.34 -10.33 -30.42
N THR A 398 17.92 -10.51 -31.66
CA THR A 398 18.59 -11.37 -32.64
C THR A 398 19.06 -10.56 -33.83
N MET A 399 19.69 -11.23 -34.80
CA MET A 399 20.29 -10.59 -35.99
C MET A 399 19.27 -9.67 -36.69
N GLY A 400 19.70 -8.44 -37.02
CA GLY A 400 18.85 -7.41 -37.62
C GLY A 400 18.05 -6.58 -36.62
N GLY A 401 18.32 -6.70 -35.31
CA GLY A 401 17.62 -5.93 -34.26
C GLY A 401 16.16 -6.39 -34.01
N VAL A 402 15.83 -7.62 -34.40
CA VAL A 402 14.51 -8.21 -34.23
C VAL A 402 14.39 -8.78 -32.80
N MET A 403 13.24 -8.63 -32.17
CA MET A 403 12.92 -9.31 -30.94
C MET A 403 12.39 -10.72 -31.22
N THR A 404 13.19 -11.73 -30.90
CA THR A 404 12.74 -13.13 -30.94
C THR A 404 12.09 -13.45 -29.62
N LYS A 405 10.78 -13.70 -29.65
CA LYS A 405 9.99 -14.01 -28.44
C LYS A 405 10.32 -15.40 -27.92
N MET A 406 10.75 -15.47 -26.69
CA MET A 406 10.97 -16.72 -25.94
C MET A 406 9.71 -17.17 -25.21
N ILE A 407 9.02 -16.24 -24.57
CA ILE A 407 7.77 -16.48 -23.84
C ILE A 407 6.76 -15.44 -24.32
N GLU A 408 5.62 -15.91 -24.81
CA GLU A 408 4.53 -15.03 -25.26
C GLU A 408 3.77 -14.43 -24.06
N ALA A 409 3.17 -13.26 -24.27
CA ALA A 409 2.25 -12.66 -23.31
C ALA A 409 1.11 -13.63 -22.96
N ASN A 410 0.61 -13.52 -21.74
CA ASN A 410 -0.46 -14.38 -21.19
C ASN A 410 -0.08 -15.88 -21.11
N THR A 411 1.22 -16.19 -21.07
CA THR A 411 1.69 -17.54 -20.74
C THR A 411 1.57 -17.79 -19.24
N THR A 412 0.97 -18.91 -18.85
CA THR A 412 0.81 -19.32 -17.43
C THR A 412 2.17 -19.45 -16.76
N ILE A 413 2.29 -18.92 -15.54
CA ILE A 413 3.49 -18.97 -14.70
C ILE A 413 3.25 -19.82 -13.44
N PRO A 414 4.28 -20.51 -12.91
CA PRO A 414 5.68 -20.50 -13.36
C PRO A 414 5.88 -21.25 -14.70
N THR A 415 6.85 -20.80 -15.49
CA THR A 415 7.16 -21.41 -16.79
C THR A 415 8.64 -21.35 -17.12
N LYS A 416 9.10 -22.31 -17.93
CA LYS A 416 10.47 -22.37 -18.39
C LYS A 416 10.53 -22.72 -19.87
N LYS A 417 11.29 -21.94 -20.65
CA LYS A 417 11.50 -22.19 -22.07
C LYS A 417 12.98 -22.03 -22.44
N ALA A 418 13.49 -22.93 -23.27
CA ALA A 418 14.86 -22.90 -23.76
C ALA A 418 14.88 -23.02 -25.29
N GLU A 419 15.67 -22.18 -25.93
CA GLU A 419 15.92 -22.23 -27.39
C GLU A 419 17.40 -22.12 -27.67
N THR A 420 17.84 -22.71 -28.79
CA THR A 420 19.25 -22.71 -29.19
C THR A 420 19.48 -21.68 -30.29
N PHE A 421 20.40 -20.77 -30.04
CA PHE A 421 20.87 -19.73 -30.95
C PHE A 421 22.31 -20.01 -31.38
N THR A 422 22.83 -19.18 -32.27
CA THR A 422 24.20 -19.35 -32.82
C THR A 422 24.89 -17.99 -33.00
N THR A 423 26.19 -18.01 -33.34
CA THR A 423 26.98 -16.81 -33.62
C THR A 423 26.66 -16.20 -34.98
N ALA A 424 26.76 -14.87 -35.07
CA ALA A 424 26.47 -14.09 -36.26
C ALA A 424 27.70 -13.90 -37.20
N VAL A 425 28.92 -14.03 -36.64
CA VAL A 425 30.18 -13.87 -37.38
C VAL A 425 31.13 -15.02 -37.08
N ASP A 426 32.08 -15.24 -38.01
CA ASP A 426 33.12 -16.28 -37.89
C ASP A 426 34.06 -15.97 -36.72
N ASN A 427 34.45 -16.99 -35.95
CA ASN A 427 35.37 -16.92 -34.83
C ASN A 427 34.93 -15.93 -33.73
N GLN A 428 33.64 -15.76 -33.53
CA GLN A 428 33.08 -14.88 -32.49
C GLN A 428 33.38 -15.47 -31.09
N PRO A 429 34.17 -14.75 -30.24
CA PRO A 429 34.60 -15.28 -28.94
C PRO A 429 33.56 -15.11 -27.82
N SER A 430 32.57 -14.25 -28.02
CA SER A 430 31.52 -13.95 -27.05
C SER A 430 30.21 -13.59 -27.73
N VAL A 431 29.10 -13.76 -27.03
CA VAL A 431 27.79 -13.26 -27.46
C VAL A 431 27.21 -12.37 -26.35
N GLU A 432 26.64 -11.23 -26.74
CA GLU A 432 25.85 -10.40 -25.87
C GLU A 432 24.38 -10.82 -25.96
N ILE A 433 23.78 -11.16 -24.82
CA ILE A 433 22.37 -11.48 -24.71
C ILE A 433 21.66 -10.25 -24.13
N LYS A 434 20.84 -9.60 -24.97
CA LYS A 434 19.98 -8.49 -24.56
C LYS A 434 18.55 -8.99 -24.42
N VAL A 435 17.99 -8.85 -23.23
CA VAL A 435 16.65 -9.32 -22.87
C VAL A 435 15.67 -8.17 -22.91
N TYR A 436 14.58 -8.36 -23.64
CA TYR A 436 13.54 -7.36 -23.85
C TYR A 436 12.17 -7.88 -23.41
N GLN A 437 11.33 -6.93 -23.01
CA GLN A 437 9.93 -7.17 -22.67
C GLN A 437 9.03 -6.23 -23.47
N GLY A 438 8.00 -6.77 -24.12
CA GLY A 438 7.05 -6.02 -24.94
C GLY A 438 6.58 -6.77 -26.18
N GLU A 439 5.71 -6.13 -26.97
CA GLU A 439 5.03 -6.76 -28.12
C GLU A 439 5.53 -6.29 -29.49
N ARG A 440 6.46 -5.35 -29.52
CA ARG A 440 6.95 -4.78 -30.78
C ARG A 440 7.93 -5.73 -31.48
N PRO A 441 7.88 -5.86 -32.82
CA PRO A 441 8.78 -6.76 -33.58
C PRO A 441 10.25 -6.36 -33.46
N MET A 442 10.55 -5.07 -33.37
CA MET A 442 11.93 -4.57 -33.24
C MET A 442 12.33 -4.46 -31.78
N ALA A 443 13.47 -5.05 -31.40
CA ALA A 443 13.93 -5.10 -30.01
C ALA A 443 14.02 -3.72 -29.36
N GLN A 444 14.59 -2.73 -30.05
CA GLN A 444 14.77 -1.36 -29.53
C GLN A 444 13.44 -0.60 -29.25
N GLN A 445 12.33 -1.10 -29.79
CA GLN A 445 11.00 -0.53 -29.53
C GLN A 445 10.34 -1.10 -28.26
N ASN A 446 10.97 -2.10 -27.65
CA ASN A 446 10.55 -2.75 -26.42
C ASN A 446 11.38 -2.25 -25.23
N LYS A 447 11.00 -2.64 -24.02
CA LYS A 447 11.75 -2.33 -22.81
C LYS A 447 12.95 -3.28 -22.68
N LEU A 448 14.17 -2.76 -22.73
CA LEU A 448 15.36 -3.53 -22.34
C LEU A 448 15.32 -3.76 -20.83
N ILE A 449 15.30 -5.01 -20.40
CA ILE A 449 15.23 -5.39 -18.99
C ILE A 449 16.54 -5.96 -18.44
N GLY A 450 17.49 -6.33 -19.31
CA GLY A 450 18.82 -6.75 -18.91
C GLY A 450 19.72 -7.11 -20.08
N SER A 451 21.03 -7.06 -19.84
CA SER A 451 22.02 -7.56 -20.81
C SER A 451 23.19 -8.22 -20.10
N PHE A 452 23.76 -9.25 -20.70
CA PHE A 452 24.94 -9.93 -20.20
C PHE A 452 25.73 -10.59 -21.34
N HIS A 453 27.01 -10.92 -21.09
CA HIS A 453 27.89 -11.53 -22.04
C HIS A 453 28.16 -12.99 -21.69
N LEU A 454 28.10 -13.88 -22.66
CA LEU A 454 28.66 -15.22 -22.58
C LEU A 454 29.99 -15.25 -23.33
N ASP A 455 31.08 -15.37 -22.58
CA ASP A 455 32.46 -15.34 -23.11
C ASP A 455 33.05 -16.74 -23.25
N GLY A 456 34.10 -16.82 -24.11
CA GLY A 456 34.90 -18.02 -24.24
C GLY A 456 34.24 -19.10 -25.07
N ILE A 457 33.48 -18.68 -26.07
CA ILE A 457 32.99 -19.53 -27.16
C ILE A 457 34.19 -19.96 -28.01
N MET A 458 34.27 -21.25 -28.35
CA MET A 458 35.37 -21.75 -29.20
C MET A 458 35.28 -21.15 -30.59
N PRO A 459 36.42 -20.72 -31.17
CA PRO A 459 36.46 -20.25 -32.55
C PRO A 459 35.88 -21.28 -33.52
N ALA A 460 34.85 -20.90 -34.25
CA ALA A 460 34.16 -21.70 -35.24
C ALA A 460 33.53 -20.81 -36.32
N ARG A 461 33.06 -21.37 -37.38
CA ARG A 461 32.29 -20.62 -38.38
C ARG A 461 30.96 -20.15 -37.79
N ARG A 462 30.47 -19.01 -38.28
CA ARG A 462 29.13 -18.53 -37.92
C ARG A 462 28.09 -19.63 -38.17
N GLY A 463 27.15 -19.77 -37.24
CA GLY A 463 26.11 -20.79 -37.33
C GLY A 463 26.48 -22.16 -36.77
N GLU A 464 27.75 -22.42 -36.42
CA GLU A 464 28.18 -23.69 -35.81
C GLU A 464 28.06 -23.72 -34.30
N PRO A 465 28.47 -22.68 -33.52
CA PRO A 465 28.28 -22.67 -32.09
C PRO A 465 26.82 -22.78 -31.69
N GLN A 466 26.53 -23.57 -30.66
CA GLN A 466 25.18 -23.77 -30.14
C GLN A 466 25.06 -23.13 -28.75
N ILE A 467 24.38 -21.99 -28.69
CA ILE A 467 24.14 -21.23 -27.46
C ILE A 467 22.70 -21.46 -27.02
N GLU A 468 22.50 -22.21 -25.95
CA GLU A 468 21.18 -22.42 -25.38
C GLU A 468 20.84 -21.26 -24.44
N VAL A 469 19.78 -20.54 -24.77
CA VAL A 469 19.22 -19.48 -23.92
C VAL A 469 17.95 -20.01 -23.26
N THR A 470 17.94 -19.96 -21.94
CA THR A 470 16.82 -20.44 -21.13
C THR A 470 16.20 -19.27 -20.40
N PHE A 471 14.89 -19.11 -20.55
CA PHE A 471 14.05 -18.20 -19.75
C PHE A 471 13.29 -19.01 -18.70
N ASP A 472 13.39 -18.62 -17.44
CA ASP A 472 12.79 -19.30 -16.29
C ASP A 472 12.06 -18.26 -15.44
N ILE A 473 10.72 -18.25 -15.50
CA ILE A 473 9.86 -17.34 -14.74
C ILE A 473 9.31 -18.09 -13.53
N ASP A 474 9.57 -17.54 -12.35
CA ASP A 474 9.05 -18.11 -11.10
C ASP A 474 7.57 -17.76 -10.88
N ALA A 475 7.01 -18.28 -9.79
CA ALA A 475 5.62 -18.03 -9.41
C ALA A 475 5.34 -16.57 -9.00
N ASN A 476 6.36 -15.73 -8.78
CA ASN A 476 6.24 -14.30 -8.52
C ASN A 476 6.27 -13.47 -9.82
N GLY A 477 6.46 -14.11 -10.96
CA GLY A 477 6.64 -13.46 -12.25
C GLY A 477 8.06 -12.90 -12.46
N ILE A 478 9.03 -13.33 -11.66
CA ILE A 478 10.42 -12.87 -11.75
C ILE A 478 11.20 -13.76 -12.73
N LEU A 479 11.84 -13.12 -13.71
CA LEU A 479 12.57 -13.79 -14.79
C LEU A 479 14.03 -14.02 -14.42
N ASN A 480 14.50 -15.23 -14.68
CA ASN A 480 15.92 -15.58 -14.74
C ASN A 480 16.27 -16.00 -16.16
N VAL A 481 17.36 -15.48 -16.71
CA VAL A 481 17.86 -15.86 -18.04
C VAL A 481 19.23 -16.48 -17.92
N THR A 482 19.41 -17.62 -18.56
CA THR A 482 20.68 -18.34 -18.59
C THR A 482 21.09 -18.54 -20.04
N ALA A 483 22.37 -18.28 -20.37
CA ALA A 483 22.95 -18.63 -21.63
C ALA A 483 24.08 -19.65 -21.44
N LYS A 484 24.07 -20.72 -22.22
CA LYS A 484 25.04 -21.82 -22.11
C LYS A 484 25.58 -22.22 -23.49
N ASP A 485 26.89 -22.22 -23.65
CA ASP A 485 27.55 -22.83 -24.80
C ASP A 485 27.56 -24.36 -24.63
N LYS A 486 26.86 -25.06 -25.51
CA LYS A 486 26.77 -26.54 -25.49
C LYS A 486 28.08 -27.26 -25.71
N ALA A 487 29.01 -26.65 -26.47
CA ALA A 487 30.31 -27.24 -26.81
C ALA A 487 31.29 -27.17 -25.63
N THR A 488 31.39 -26.02 -24.97
CA THR A 488 32.34 -25.79 -23.87
C THR A 488 31.73 -26.04 -22.48
N GLY A 489 30.41 -26.08 -22.39
CA GLY A 489 29.69 -26.16 -21.15
C GLY A 489 29.72 -24.85 -20.31
N LYS A 490 30.34 -23.77 -20.86
CA LYS A 490 30.35 -22.47 -20.19
C LYS A 490 28.95 -21.91 -20.14
N GLU A 491 28.62 -21.37 -18.97
CA GLU A 491 27.30 -20.83 -18.66
C GLU A 491 27.42 -19.48 -17.99
N GLN A 492 26.54 -18.57 -18.34
CA GLN A 492 26.35 -17.29 -17.71
C GLN A 492 24.87 -17.11 -17.42
N LYS A 493 24.57 -16.61 -16.25
CA LYS A 493 23.20 -16.37 -15.78
C LYS A 493 23.03 -14.92 -15.36
N ILE A 494 21.92 -14.34 -15.74
CA ILE A 494 21.44 -13.09 -15.18
C ILE A 494 20.08 -13.35 -14.52
N ARG A 495 19.92 -12.88 -13.31
CA ARG A 495 18.62 -12.57 -12.76
C ARG A 495 18.26 -11.20 -13.31
N ILE A 496 17.08 -11.06 -13.87
CA ILE A 496 16.61 -9.74 -14.28
C ILE A 496 16.30 -8.98 -12.98
N GLU A 497 17.29 -8.23 -12.53
CA GLU A 497 17.12 -7.29 -11.44
C GLU A 497 16.54 -6.02 -12.04
N ALA A 498 15.66 -5.38 -11.27
CA ALA A 498 15.16 -4.07 -11.63
C ALA A 498 16.36 -3.19 -11.99
N SER A 499 16.24 -2.39 -13.03
CA SER A 499 17.23 -1.36 -13.38
C SER A 499 17.46 -0.33 -12.26
N SER A 500 16.87 -0.59 -11.07
CA SER A 500 17.06 0.12 -9.81
C SER A 500 18.52 0.17 -9.36
N GLY A 501 19.36 -0.79 -9.84
CA GLY A 501 20.78 -0.81 -9.54
C GLY A 501 21.13 -0.97 -8.07
N LEU A 502 20.21 -1.49 -7.27
CA LEU A 502 20.50 -1.81 -5.87
C LEU A 502 21.31 -3.09 -5.79
N SER A 503 22.52 -3.00 -5.22
CA SER A 503 23.31 -4.16 -4.86
C SER A 503 22.79 -4.82 -3.57
N ASP A 504 23.11 -6.09 -3.37
CA ASP A 504 22.79 -6.78 -2.11
C ASP A 504 23.35 -6.06 -0.88
N GLU A 505 24.47 -5.34 -1.03
CA GLU A 505 25.09 -4.54 0.03
C GLU A 505 24.26 -3.29 0.33
N GLU A 506 23.73 -2.64 -0.70
CA GLU A 506 22.82 -1.48 -0.55
C GLU A 506 21.50 -1.91 0.10
N ILE A 507 20.92 -3.03 -0.31
CA ILE A 507 19.71 -3.59 0.32
C ILE A 507 19.98 -3.90 1.80
N LYS A 508 21.13 -4.50 2.14
CA LYS A 508 21.50 -4.75 3.55
C LYS A 508 21.67 -3.47 4.35
N ARG A 509 22.30 -2.44 3.75
CA ARG A 509 22.43 -1.13 4.40
C ARG A 509 21.07 -0.50 4.64
N MET A 510 20.19 -0.50 3.64
CA MET A 510 18.83 0.02 3.74
C MET A 510 17.99 -0.72 4.80
N LYS A 511 18.15 -2.04 4.91
CA LYS A 511 17.54 -2.83 6.00
C LYS A 511 18.01 -2.36 7.37
N ALA A 512 19.31 -2.23 7.56
CA ALA A 512 19.88 -1.79 8.84
C ALA A 512 19.42 -0.35 9.21
N GLU A 513 19.34 0.54 8.23
CA GLU A 513 18.82 1.89 8.44
C GLU A 513 17.31 1.89 8.74
N ALA A 514 16.55 1.00 8.12
CA ALA A 514 15.12 0.82 8.37
C ALA A 514 14.87 0.29 9.80
N GLU A 515 15.67 -0.68 10.25
CA GLU A 515 15.62 -1.19 11.64
C GLU A 515 15.99 -0.12 12.66
N ALA A 516 17.05 0.66 12.39
CA ALA A 516 17.46 1.76 13.27
C ALA A 516 16.36 2.83 13.43
N ASN A 517 15.65 3.15 12.34
CA ASN A 517 14.51 4.07 12.40
C ASN A 517 13.31 3.46 13.13
N ALA A 518 13.05 2.15 13.00
CA ALA A 518 11.97 1.48 13.72
C ALA A 518 12.14 1.55 15.24
N GLU A 519 13.39 1.49 15.75
CA GLU A 519 13.67 1.73 17.18
C GLU A 519 13.41 3.18 17.60
N ALA A 520 13.77 4.15 16.76
CA ALA A 520 13.50 5.56 17.01
C ALA A 520 12.00 5.84 17.01
N ASP A 521 11.27 5.29 16.04
CA ASP A 521 9.80 5.41 15.93
C ASP A 521 9.09 4.74 17.11
N LYS A 522 9.61 3.61 17.62
CA LYS A 522 9.10 2.96 18.82
C LYS A 522 9.28 3.84 20.07
N LYS A 523 10.46 4.43 20.25
CA LYS A 523 10.73 5.35 21.37
C LYS A 523 9.84 6.59 21.30
N GLU A 524 9.62 7.11 20.10
CA GLU A 524 8.73 8.28 19.91
C GLU A 524 7.26 7.92 20.16
N ALA A 525 6.80 6.75 19.72
CA ALA A 525 5.47 6.26 20.04
C ALA A 525 5.26 6.09 21.56
N GLU A 526 6.26 5.53 22.26
CA GLU A 526 6.27 5.42 23.73
C GLU A 526 6.23 6.81 24.39
N ARG A 527 7.01 7.76 23.87
CA ARG A 527 7.00 9.15 24.33
C ARG A 527 5.62 9.79 24.18
N ILE A 528 4.99 9.64 23.03
CA ILE A 528 3.65 10.15 22.76
C ILE A 528 2.61 9.49 23.66
N ALA A 529 2.71 8.17 23.86
CA ALA A 529 1.78 7.45 24.75
C ALA A 529 1.84 7.98 26.19
N LYS A 530 3.05 8.24 26.73
CA LYS A 530 3.24 8.84 28.05
C LYS A 530 2.64 10.24 28.14
N LEU A 531 2.79 11.07 27.09
CA LEU A 531 2.18 12.41 27.05
C LEU A 531 0.66 12.35 26.98
N ASN A 532 0.09 11.46 26.16
CA ASN A 532 -1.36 11.28 26.06
C ASN A 532 -1.96 10.77 27.37
N GLN A 533 -1.27 9.87 28.07
CA GLN A 533 -1.67 9.39 29.38
C GLN A 533 -1.65 10.53 30.42
N ALA A 534 -0.62 11.39 30.37
CA ALA A 534 -0.53 12.56 31.23
C ALA A 534 -1.70 13.52 31.01
N ASP A 535 -2.05 13.81 29.76
CA ASP A 535 -3.18 14.67 29.40
C ASP A 535 -4.50 14.12 29.91
N ALA A 536 -4.75 12.83 29.68
CA ALA A 536 -5.95 12.15 30.18
C ALA A 536 -6.03 12.18 31.71
N THR A 537 -4.91 11.96 32.41
CA THR A 537 -4.86 11.98 33.87
C THR A 537 -5.07 13.40 34.43
N ILE A 538 -4.50 14.43 33.80
CA ILE A 538 -4.74 15.84 34.17
C ILE A 538 -6.23 16.13 34.06
N PHE A 539 -6.86 15.85 32.94
CA PHE A 539 -8.27 16.09 32.71
C PHE A 539 -9.16 15.37 33.74
N GLN A 540 -8.89 14.09 33.98
CA GLN A 540 -9.67 13.27 34.91
C GLN A 540 -9.50 13.73 36.36
N THR A 541 -8.28 14.13 36.76
CA THR A 541 -7.99 14.64 38.08
C THR A 541 -8.66 15.98 38.34
N GLU A 542 -8.63 16.91 37.39
CA GLU A 542 -9.33 18.19 37.48
C GLU A 542 -10.83 17.99 37.67
N LYS A 543 -11.42 17.09 36.89
CA LYS A 543 -12.82 16.74 36.99
C LYS A 543 -13.17 16.15 38.38
N GLN A 544 -12.36 15.22 38.86
CA GLN A 544 -12.55 14.61 40.18
C GLN A 544 -12.37 15.62 41.33
N LEU A 545 -11.42 16.52 41.23
CA LEU A 545 -11.26 17.59 42.23
C LEU A 545 -12.40 18.59 42.21
N ALA A 546 -12.99 18.87 41.05
CA ALA A 546 -14.18 19.72 40.94
C ALA A 546 -15.44 19.06 41.53
N GLU A 547 -15.61 17.75 41.33
CA GLU A 547 -16.80 17.01 41.80
C GLU A 547 -16.71 16.56 43.25
N LEU A 548 -15.53 16.20 43.73
CA LEU A 548 -15.32 15.56 45.05
C LEU A 548 -14.40 16.36 45.99
N GLY A 549 -13.82 17.49 45.56
CA GLY A 549 -12.79 18.21 46.28
C GLY A 549 -13.19 18.67 47.68
N ASP A 550 -14.48 18.92 47.91
CA ASP A 550 -15.03 19.26 49.24
C ASP A 550 -15.20 18.06 50.18
N LYS A 551 -15.13 16.84 49.62
CA LYS A 551 -15.23 15.58 50.39
C LYS A 551 -13.88 14.97 50.73
N ILE A 552 -12.81 15.49 50.12
CA ILE A 552 -11.44 15.03 50.39
C ILE A 552 -10.88 15.84 51.57
N PRO A 553 -10.32 15.19 52.60
CA PRO A 553 -9.67 15.89 53.73
C PRO A 553 -8.56 16.84 53.22
N ALA A 554 -8.47 18.03 53.82
CA ALA A 554 -7.58 19.09 53.32
C ALA A 554 -6.09 18.69 53.31
N ASP A 555 -5.67 17.84 54.25
CA ASP A 555 -4.31 17.28 54.32
C ASP A 555 -3.99 16.26 53.23
N LYS A 556 -5.00 15.69 52.58
CA LYS A 556 -4.87 14.76 51.43
C LYS A 556 -5.13 15.46 50.11
N LYS A 557 -5.91 16.51 50.07
CA LYS A 557 -6.16 17.32 48.89
C LYS A 557 -4.91 18.06 48.41
N ALA A 558 -4.16 18.66 49.36
CA ALA A 558 -2.94 19.41 49.04
C ALA A 558 -1.86 18.57 48.30
N PRO A 559 -1.54 17.32 48.68
CA PRO A 559 -0.62 16.48 47.92
C PRO A 559 -1.12 16.14 46.49
N ILE A 560 -2.43 15.95 46.29
CA ILE A 560 -3.03 15.72 44.99
C ILE A 560 -2.89 16.95 44.07
N GLU A 561 -3.22 18.13 44.61
CA GLU A 561 -3.10 19.40 43.89
C GLU A 561 -1.65 19.73 43.53
N GLU A 562 -0.69 19.44 44.41
CA GLU A 562 0.75 19.62 44.13
C GLU A 562 1.24 18.63 43.07
N ALA A 563 0.87 17.36 43.15
CA ALA A 563 1.20 16.36 42.16
C ALA A 563 0.59 16.66 40.77
N LEU A 564 -0.67 17.16 40.76
CA LEU A 564 -1.32 17.62 39.52
C LEU A 564 -0.60 18.82 38.92
N LYS A 565 -0.15 19.79 39.74
CA LYS A 565 0.64 20.93 39.26
C LYS A 565 1.96 20.50 38.66
N ASN A 566 2.64 19.54 39.27
CA ASN A 566 3.88 18.98 38.73
C ASN A 566 3.67 18.23 37.42
N LEU A 567 2.59 17.47 37.30
CA LEU A 567 2.22 16.78 36.08
C LEU A 567 1.92 17.76 34.93
N LYS A 568 1.17 18.83 35.20
CA LYS A 568 0.93 19.90 34.21
C LYS A 568 2.22 20.57 33.75
N ALA A 569 3.12 20.89 34.70
CA ALA A 569 4.40 21.51 34.35
C ALA A 569 5.31 20.61 33.50
N ALA A 570 5.29 19.30 33.73
CA ALA A 570 5.99 18.30 32.90
C ALA A 570 5.35 18.20 31.52
N TYR A 571 4.02 18.18 31.45
CA TYR A 571 3.26 18.11 30.20
C TYR A 571 3.46 19.34 29.31
N GLU A 572 3.46 20.54 29.89
CA GLU A 572 3.77 21.80 29.16
C GLU A 572 5.17 21.79 28.53
N LYS A 573 6.15 21.17 29.21
CA LYS A 573 7.51 21.00 28.70
C LYS A 573 7.65 19.85 27.71
N LYS A 574 6.60 19.06 27.47
CA LYS A 574 6.62 17.84 26.64
C LYS A 574 7.67 16.80 27.10
N ASP A 575 7.99 16.80 28.38
CA ASP A 575 8.93 15.87 29.00
C ASP A 575 8.18 14.60 29.43
N ALA A 576 8.27 13.56 28.60
CA ALA A 576 7.50 12.32 28.77
C ALA A 576 7.92 11.53 30.01
N ASP A 577 9.21 11.52 30.35
CA ASP A 577 9.72 10.79 31.52
C ASP A 577 9.35 11.52 32.83
N ALA A 578 9.42 12.83 32.82
CA ALA A 578 8.89 13.65 33.92
C ALA A 578 7.37 13.51 34.06
N CYS A 579 6.62 13.39 32.95
CA CYS A 579 5.18 13.12 32.98
C CYS A 579 4.88 11.76 33.60
N GLU A 580 5.62 10.71 33.26
CA GLU A 580 5.43 9.38 33.84
C GLU A 580 5.68 9.37 35.34
N ALA A 581 6.79 9.97 35.80
CA ALA A 581 7.13 10.09 37.22
C ALA A 581 6.07 10.91 37.99
N ALA A 582 5.62 12.04 37.43
CA ALA A 582 4.59 12.89 38.04
C ALA A 582 3.21 12.21 38.07
N ASN A 583 2.88 11.43 37.03
CA ASN A 583 1.66 10.64 36.96
C ASN A 583 1.62 9.57 38.06
N GLN A 584 2.75 8.88 38.27
CA GLN A 584 2.88 7.89 39.34
C GLN A 584 2.76 8.49 40.73
N ALA A 585 3.34 9.68 40.94
CA ALA A 585 3.20 10.43 42.17
C ALA A 585 1.75 10.86 42.45
N LEU A 586 1.05 11.30 41.40
CA LEU A 586 -0.38 11.67 41.50
C LEU A 586 -1.27 10.47 41.82
N MET A 587 -1.03 9.32 41.16
CA MET A 587 -1.75 8.08 41.48
C MET A 587 -1.54 7.63 42.94
N THR A 588 -0.31 7.75 43.43
CA THR A 588 0.01 7.42 44.84
C THR A 588 -0.73 8.34 45.82
N ALA A 589 -0.79 9.65 45.50
CA ALA A 589 -1.54 10.62 46.31
C ALA A 589 -3.05 10.32 46.34
N PHE A 590 -3.63 9.93 45.20
CA PHE A 590 -5.02 9.51 45.11
C PHE A 590 -5.30 8.21 45.86
N GLN A 591 -4.42 7.23 45.78
CA GLN A 591 -4.58 5.97 46.55
C GLN A 591 -4.56 6.20 48.06
N ALA A 592 -3.67 7.09 48.52
CA ALA A 592 -3.61 7.45 49.93
C ALA A 592 -4.88 8.17 50.41
N ALA A 593 -5.45 9.07 49.59
CA ALA A 593 -6.71 9.76 49.89
C ALA A 593 -7.91 8.78 49.87
N SER A 594 -7.98 7.89 48.90
CA SER A 594 -9.03 6.88 48.76
C SER A 594 -9.04 5.89 49.92
N ALA A 595 -7.88 5.43 50.38
CA ALA A 595 -7.74 4.49 51.50
C ALA A 595 -8.26 5.09 52.80
N GLU A 596 -8.02 6.39 53.06
CA GLU A 596 -8.53 7.07 54.25
C GLU A 596 -10.02 7.36 54.16
N MET A 597 -10.54 7.75 52.99
CA MET A 597 -12.00 7.92 52.81
C MET A 597 -12.73 6.59 53.03
N TYR A 598 -12.18 5.47 52.64
CA TYR A 598 -12.72 4.12 52.90
C TYR A 598 -12.69 3.79 54.41
N ASN A 599 -11.58 4.10 55.08
CA ASN A 599 -11.44 3.89 56.53
C ASN A 599 -12.33 4.80 57.36
N ALA A 600 -12.54 6.06 56.95
CA ALA A 600 -13.47 7.00 57.61
C ALA A 600 -14.93 6.56 57.41
N GLN A 601 -15.28 6.01 56.26
CA GLN A 601 -16.61 5.48 55.97
C GLN A 601 -16.91 4.17 56.72
N ALA A 602 -15.86 3.34 56.93
CA ALA A 602 -15.98 2.13 57.75
C ALA A 602 -16.13 2.40 59.26
N GLN A 603 -15.66 3.56 59.74
CA GLN A 603 -15.84 3.99 61.17
C GLN A 603 -17.15 4.73 61.43
N ALA A 604 -17.84 5.21 60.37
CA ALA A 604 -19.11 5.92 60.48
C ALA A 604 -20.31 5.00 60.24
N GLY A 605 -20.45 3.85 60.87
CA GLY A 605 -21.54 2.88 60.95
C GLY A 605 -22.58 2.84 59.80
N PRO A 606 -23.26 1.73 59.52
CA PRO A 606 -24.01 1.52 58.27
C PRO A 606 -25.28 2.38 58.23
N GLN A 607 -25.35 3.32 57.32
CA GLN A 607 -26.62 3.81 56.77
C GLN A 607 -26.96 3.03 55.52
N PRO A 608 -28.19 2.51 55.39
CA PRO A 608 -28.55 1.73 54.19
C PRO A 608 -28.95 2.65 53.04
N GLY A 609 -28.31 2.45 51.91
CA GLY A 609 -28.81 2.87 50.61
C GLY A 609 -27.97 3.89 49.83
N ALA A 610 -27.00 3.43 49.12
CA ALA A 610 -26.63 3.99 47.81
C ALA A 610 -25.79 2.96 47.06
N ASP A 611 -26.37 2.41 46.03
CA ASP A 611 -25.66 1.61 45.01
C ASP A 611 -24.56 2.42 44.36
N PHE A 612 -23.34 1.96 44.48
CA PHE A 612 -22.19 2.45 43.69
C PHE A 612 -21.58 1.29 42.93
N THR A 613 -22.16 0.99 41.77
CA THR A 613 -21.52 0.19 40.74
C THR A 613 -20.94 1.12 39.68
N GLY A 614 -19.66 1.39 39.75
CA GLY A 614 -18.89 2.10 38.74
C GLY A 614 -17.51 1.48 38.62
N GLY A 615 -17.34 0.66 37.58
CA GLY A 615 -16.22 -0.21 37.36
C GLY A 615 -14.88 0.48 37.17
N ALA A 616 -13.86 -0.14 37.70
CA ALA A 616 -12.48 0.02 37.28
C ALA A 616 -11.90 -1.39 37.10
N GLN A 617 -11.74 -1.77 35.87
CA GLN A 617 -10.96 -2.95 35.47
C GLN A 617 -9.65 -2.48 34.84
N GLY A 618 -8.57 -2.64 35.57
CA GLY A 618 -7.20 -2.53 35.09
C GLY A 618 -6.38 -3.61 35.79
N GLY A 619 -5.94 -4.59 35.02
CA GLY A 619 -5.35 -5.82 35.47
C GLY A 619 -3.96 -5.69 36.07
N ALA A 620 -3.63 -6.62 36.94
CA ALA A 620 -2.27 -7.12 37.15
C ALA A 620 -2.34 -8.57 37.60
N GLN A 621 -1.64 -9.42 36.89
CA GLN A 621 -1.39 -10.84 37.19
C GLN A 621 -0.58 -11.02 38.47
N ASN A 622 -0.88 -11.99 39.27
CA ASN A 622 0.00 -13.13 39.49
C ASN A 622 -0.57 -14.18 40.47
N GLY A 623 -0.48 -15.44 40.05
CA GLY A 623 -0.01 -16.55 40.86
C GLY A 623 -1.00 -17.29 41.76
N GLY A 624 -1.45 -18.47 41.30
CA GLY A 624 -1.33 -19.70 42.12
C GLY A 624 -2.56 -20.27 42.81
N ASN A 625 -3.00 -21.39 42.24
CA ASN A 625 -3.39 -22.67 42.87
C ASN A 625 -4.83 -22.93 43.35
N SER A 626 -5.43 -23.86 42.60
CA SER A 626 -6.30 -24.99 42.99
C SER A 626 -7.50 -24.76 43.96
N ASN A 627 -8.73 -25.01 43.53
CA ASN A 627 -9.46 -26.26 43.78
C ASN A 627 -10.88 -26.27 43.18
N GLN A 628 -11.32 -27.46 42.90
CA GLN A 628 -12.56 -27.96 42.30
C GLN A 628 -13.88 -27.35 42.85
N GLY A 629 -14.88 -27.28 41.97
CA GLY A 629 -16.27 -27.32 42.37
C GLY A 629 -17.29 -26.88 41.31
N ALA A 630 -17.88 -27.89 40.65
CA ALA A 630 -19.25 -28.00 40.14
C ALA A 630 -19.82 -26.93 39.16
N ALA A 631 -20.17 -27.45 38.00
CA ALA A 631 -21.01 -26.84 36.98
C ALA A 631 -22.45 -26.68 37.48
N GLU A 632 -23.11 -25.57 37.15
CA GLU A 632 -24.57 -25.47 37.00
C GLU A 632 -24.86 -24.85 35.64
N ASP A 633 -25.65 -25.60 34.86
CA ASP A 633 -26.26 -25.21 33.59
C ASP A 633 -27.23 -24.04 33.79
N VAL A 634 -27.20 -23.08 32.87
CA VAL A 634 -28.28 -22.15 32.67
C VAL A 634 -28.66 -22.11 31.19
N ASP A 635 -29.87 -22.60 30.91
CA ASP A 635 -30.57 -22.57 29.62
C ASP A 635 -30.76 -21.14 29.09
N PHE A 636 -30.53 -20.93 27.81
CA PHE A 636 -30.99 -19.76 27.07
C PHE A 636 -32.16 -20.13 26.17
N GLU A 637 -33.31 -19.53 26.42
CA GLU A 637 -34.45 -19.53 25.51
C GLU A 637 -34.24 -18.55 24.35
N GLU A 638 -34.46 -19.06 23.12
CA GLU A 638 -34.62 -18.29 21.90
C GLU A 638 -35.89 -17.43 21.95
N VAL A 639 -35.76 -16.16 21.64
CA VAL A 639 -36.91 -15.32 21.23
C VAL A 639 -36.76 -14.98 19.76
N LYS A 640 -37.80 -15.30 19.01
CA LYS A 640 -38.01 -15.19 17.56
C LYS A 640 -37.85 -13.77 17.04
#